data_775eec26f1427c6eb0fa14b42280a3f6
#
_entry.id   775eec26f1427c6eb0fa14b42280a3f6
#
_cell.length_a   1.000
_cell.length_b   1.000
_cell.length_c   1.000
_cell.angle_alpha   90.00
_cell.angle_beta   90.00
_cell.angle_gamma   90.00
#
_symmetry.space_group_name_H-M   'P 1'
#
loop_
_entity.id
_entity.type
_entity.pdbx_description
1 polymer ?
#
loop_
_entity_poly.entity_id
_entity_poly.type
_entity_poly.pdbx_seq_one_letter_code
_entity_poly.pdbx_strand_id
1 'polypeptide(L)'
;NQKNHAADVSPTASQMPKLVGLAQASRIYRNLSTKNSSKFSNNGNEIAWGTIGNASTSEGVFFEAINAAGVLQIPMVISVWDDDYGISVHNKDQTTKESISKSLKGFQKTDNQPGLEIIEVKGWDYTALIDAYSYASKLARNDHIPVMVHVTELTQPLGHSSSGSHERYKTTERLEWEKKHDCNLKMKEWILSNGIANHDDLELIEKNAKILVKNERMSAWNEYQKPILKQREIFYNFYNDFIDKTNNDINLQLIKKELVSNTEPCYNDIISSARKSQYILSKFPNINSKKFKKWLNNLKSEIEEKVSSNLYSYNLDFYNKIEITPLEYDENPKIVDGRIIIRDNFEALLSKHDNLLIFGEDVGKIGDVNQGLEGLQEKFGKIRITDTGIREATIVGQGIGLALRGFRPIAEIQYLDYILYCIQILSDDLASLNYRTNAQQIAPLIIRTRGHRLEGIWHSGSPMAGMIHLLRGIHIIVPRNMTQAAGFYNFLMTIQQPAIVIEPLNGYRLKEKLPNNLGDYTIKPGEIEILKKGEDITIISYGSTLRLVQEASKKLLNNGISVEVIDIQTLIPFDTNKNIFKSINKTNNLLIVDEDVPGGASAYILQQLLEKQNIFKHLDSKPVLLSAKSHRPAYGSDGDYFSKPSFDDIYDAVYNIMHDQNPNKFPRV
;
A
#
# COMPACT_ATOMS: atom_id res chain seq x y z
N ASN A 1 15.84 -13.07 -1.61
CA ASN A 1 14.81 -13.25 -0.58
C ASN A 1 15.09 -14.47 0.27
N GLN A 2 15.35 -14.24 1.54
CA GLN A 2 15.56 -15.31 2.50
C GLN A 2 14.21 -15.84 3.00
N LYS A 3 14.17 -17.14 3.25
CA LYS A 3 13.01 -17.79 3.86
C LYS A 3 12.74 -17.16 5.24
N ASN A 4 11.46 -16.84 5.51
CA ASN A 4 11.01 -16.22 6.76
C ASN A 4 11.52 -14.79 7.00
N HIS A 5 11.92 -14.06 5.95
CA HIS A 5 12.30 -12.66 6.01
C HIS A 5 11.20 -11.80 5.38
N ALA A 6 10.62 -10.90 6.15
CA ALA A 6 9.70 -9.89 5.62
C ALA A 6 10.49 -8.78 4.92
N ALA A 7 9.96 -8.28 3.81
CA ALA A 7 10.63 -7.20 3.07
C ALA A 7 10.77 -5.92 3.91
N ASP A 8 11.94 -5.31 3.85
CA ASP A 8 12.23 -4.07 4.54
C ASP A 8 11.46 -2.88 3.96
N VAL A 9 11.34 -1.85 4.76
CA VAL A 9 10.70 -0.57 4.43
C VAL A 9 11.69 0.55 4.71
N SER A 10 11.82 1.52 3.80
CA SER A 10 12.81 2.59 3.94
C SER A 10 12.43 3.67 4.98
N PRO A 11 11.18 4.14 5.11
CA PRO A 11 10.84 5.15 6.12
C PRO A 11 11.19 4.67 7.53
N THR A 12 11.81 5.55 8.28
CA THR A 12 12.34 5.28 9.62
C THR A 12 11.26 4.73 10.54
N ALA A 13 11.54 3.63 11.23
CA ALA A 13 10.65 2.89 12.13
C ALA A 13 9.39 2.25 11.49
N SER A 14 9.15 2.39 10.18
CA SER A 14 7.94 1.87 9.52
C SER A 14 7.84 0.33 9.52
N GLN A 15 8.93 -0.38 9.79
CA GLN A 15 8.92 -1.84 9.97
C GLN A 15 8.25 -2.26 11.30
N MET A 16 8.20 -1.38 12.29
CA MET A 16 7.71 -1.70 13.64
C MET A 16 6.23 -2.10 13.70
N PRO A 17 5.30 -1.41 13.03
CA PRO A 17 3.90 -1.82 12.99
C PRO A 17 3.69 -3.22 12.37
N LYS A 18 4.42 -3.54 11.30
CA LYS A 18 4.37 -4.88 10.67
C LYS A 18 4.91 -5.96 11.59
N LEU A 19 5.96 -5.67 12.37
CA LEU A 19 6.54 -6.59 13.33
C LEU A 19 5.51 -7.04 14.38
N VAL A 20 4.63 -6.11 14.83
CA VAL A 20 3.52 -6.43 15.74
C VAL A 20 2.63 -7.52 15.14
N GLY A 21 2.21 -7.37 13.88
CA GLY A 21 1.35 -8.35 13.22
C GLY A 21 2.02 -9.70 13.00
N LEU A 22 3.30 -9.70 12.61
CA LEU A 22 4.09 -10.94 12.46
C LEU A 22 4.18 -11.72 13.77
N ALA A 23 4.39 -11.03 14.90
CA ALA A 23 4.43 -11.65 16.23
C ALA A 23 3.04 -12.09 16.70
N GLN A 24 2.03 -11.26 16.50
CA GLN A 24 0.66 -11.58 16.89
C GLN A 24 0.14 -12.85 16.20
N ALA A 25 0.51 -13.08 14.97
CA ALA A 25 0.15 -14.29 14.25
C ALA A 25 0.55 -15.56 15.03
N SER A 26 1.75 -15.60 15.63
CA SER A 26 2.19 -16.74 16.44
C SER A 26 1.31 -16.91 17.68
N ARG A 27 0.94 -15.82 18.35
CA ARG A 27 0.00 -15.89 19.48
C ARG A 27 -1.37 -16.43 19.07
N ILE A 28 -1.88 -15.98 17.90
CA ILE A 28 -3.15 -16.47 17.38
C ILE A 28 -3.06 -17.96 17.06
N TYR A 29 -2.02 -18.41 16.36
CA TYR A 29 -1.81 -19.83 16.04
C TYR A 29 -1.66 -20.74 17.26
N ARG A 30 -1.19 -20.21 18.40
CA ARG A 30 -1.15 -20.95 19.66
C ARG A 30 -2.54 -21.24 20.24
N ASN A 31 -3.50 -20.35 19.94
CA ASN A 31 -4.84 -20.38 20.53
C ASN A 31 -5.95 -20.73 19.54
N LEU A 32 -5.67 -20.68 18.24
CA LEU A 32 -6.64 -20.90 17.17
C LEU A 32 -6.04 -21.79 16.09
N SER A 33 -6.65 -22.94 15.85
CA SER A 33 -6.29 -23.80 14.72
C SER A 33 -7.09 -23.42 13.49
N THR A 34 -6.40 -23.19 12.36
CA THR A 34 -7.01 -22.95 11.04
C THR A 34 -6.57 -24.04 10.06
N LYS A 35 -7.30 -24.24 8.97
CA LYS A 35 -7.00 -25.26 7.94
C LYS A 35 -5.57 -25.18 7.41
N ASN A 36 -4.97 -24.00 7.41
CA ASN A 36 -3.62 -23.77 6.90
C ASN A 36 -2.56 -23.52 7.98
N SER A 37 -2.89 -23.72 9.27
CA SER A 37 -1.98 -23.40 10.39
C SER A 37 -0.61 -24.02 10.22
N SER A 38 -0.51 -25.29 9.84
CA SER A 38 0.75 -26.03 9.68
C SER A 38 1.68 -25.48 8.59
N LYS A 39 1.17 -24.72 7.64
CA LYS A 39 1.99 -24.06 6.60
C LYS A 39 2.71 -22.82 7.11
N PHE A 40 2.15 -22.16 8.11
CA PHE A 40 2.59 -20.84 8.58
C PHE A 40 3.14 -20.85 10.00
N SER A 41 2.87 -21.90 10.78
CA SER A 41 3.25 -21.93 12.18
C SER A 41 3.47 -23.35 12.70
N ASN A 42 4.42 -23.49 13.61
CA ASN A 42 4.61 -24.66 14.44
C ASN A 42 4.09 -24.33 15.85
N ASN A 43 2.78 -24.47 16.04
CA ASN A 43 2.08 -24.20 17.30
C ASN A 43 2.34 -22.82 17.92
N GLY A 44 2.54 -21.79 17.10
CA GLY A 44 2.80 -20.45 17.57
C GLY A 44 4.17 -20.23 18.22
N ASN A 45 5.16 -21.08 17.90
CA ASN A 45 6.50 -21.00 18.48
C ASN A 45 7.44 -20.04 17.72
N GLU A 46 6.99 -19.40 16.64
CA GLU A 46 7.80 -18.45 15.89
C GLU A 46 7.92 -17.11 16.65
N ILE A 47 9.12 -16.56 16.66
CA ILE A 47 9.42 -15.22 17.16
C ILE A 47 9.52 -14.28 15.97
N ALA A 48 8.91 -13.12 16.07
CA ALA A 48 9.18 -12.04 15.13
C ALA A 48 10.33 -11.17 15.65
N TRP A 49 11.41 -11.13 14.88
CA TRP A 49 12.60 -10.34 15.15
C TRP A 49 12.59 -9.06 14.34
N GLY A 50 12.89 -7.94 14.97
CA GLY A 50 13.08 -6.66 14.30
C GLY A 50 14.30 -5.93 14.83
N THR A 51 14.98 -5.17 13.96
CA THR A 51 16.07 -4.28 14.33
C THR A 51 15.69 -2.84 14.06
N ILE A 52 16.19 -1.93 14.89
CA ILE A 52 15.96 -0.49 14.77
C ILE A 52 17.17 0.26 15.32
N GLY A 53 17.57 1.36 14.69
CA GLY A 53 18.57 2.25 15.24
C GLY A 53 18.04 3.10 16.40
N ASN A 54 18.92 3.52 17.31
CA ASN A 54 18.56 4.36 18.44
C ASN A 54 17.82 5.63 18.03
N ALA A 55 18.28 6.35 17.04
CA ALA A 55 17.62 7.56 16.55
C ALA A 55 16.21 7.30 16.01
N SER A 56 16.00 6.17 15.36
CA SER A 56 14.70 5.76 14.81
C SER A 56 13.66 5.49 15.89
N THR A 57 14.08 5.27 17.15
CA THR A 57 13.15 5.12 18.28
C THR A 57 12.43 6.41 18.67
N SER A 58 12.85 7.55 18.09
CA SER A 58 12.15 8.84 18.27
C SER A 58 10.84 8.95 17.49
N GLU A 59 10.61 8.06 16.51
CA GLU A 59 9.38 8.04 15.73
C GLU A 59 8.17 7.57 16.55
N GLY A 60 7.02 8.24 16.36
CA GLY A 60 5.78 7.90 17.09
C GLY A 60 5.33 6.46 16.87
N VAL A 61 5.49 5.92 15.66
CA VAL A 61 5.12 4.52 15.33
C VAL A 61 5.94 3.49 16.11
N PHE A 62 7.15 3.82 16.58
CA PHE A 62 7.90 2.97 17.49
C PHE A 62 7.18 2.82 18.82
N PHE A 63 6.74 3.92 19.45
CA PHE A 63 6.02 3.90 20.72
C PHE A 63 4.65 3.22 20.60
N GLU A 64 3.93 3.44 19.50
CA GLU A 64 2.69 2.69 19.21
C GLU A 64 2.94 1.18 19.19
N ALA A 65 3.97 0.73 18.47
CA ALA A 65 4.32 -0.69 18.34
C ALA A 65 4.76 -1.30 19.67
N ILE A 66 5.56 -0.58 20.46
CA ILE A 66 5.98 -1.00 21.80
C ILE A 66 4.77 -1.18 22.72
N ASN A 67 3.88 -0.19 22.78
CA ASN A 67 2.66 -0.27 23.56
C ASN A 67 1.78 -1.43 23.10
N ALA A 68 1.59 -1.57 21.81
CA ALA A 68 0.83 -2.67 21.22
C ALA A 68 1.40 -4.04 21.62
N ALA A 69 2.71 -4.21 21.55
CA ALA A 69 3.37 -5.45 21.93
C ALA A 69 3.16 -5.79 23.41
N GLY A 70 3.30 -4.78 24.29
CA GLY A 70 3.07 -4.93 25.73
C GLY A 70 1.64 -5.32 26.07
N VAL A 71 0.64 -4.69 25.42
CA VAL A 71 -0.78 -5.01 25.61
C VAL A 71 -1.13 -6.39 25.05
N LEU A 72 -0.65 -6.69 23.85
CA LEU A 72 -0.96 -7.95 23.15
C LEU A 72 -0.18 -9.15 23.71
N GLN A 73 0.91 -8.96 24.45
CA GLN A 73 1.77 -10.04 24.95
C GLN A 73 2.13 -11.03 23.84
N ILE A 74 2.93 -10.58 22.88
CA ILE A 74 3.25 -11.29 21.63
C ILE A 74 4.74 -11.65 21.57
N PRO A 75 5.13 -12.74 20.89
CA PRO A 75 6.53 -13.17 20.77
C PRO A 75 7.33 -12.29 19.82
N MET A 76 7.58 -11.04 20.25
CA MET A 76 8.31 -10.03 19.52
C MET A 76 9.63 -9.73 20.21
N VAL A 77 10.73 -9.77 19.46
CA VAL A 77 12.04 -9.32 19.92
C VAL A 77 12.51 -8.14 19.09
N ILE A 78 12.73 -7.02 19.74
CA ILE A 78 13.22 -5.79 19.13
C ILE A 78 14.66 -5.60 19.58
N SER A 79 15.58 -5.50 18.62
CA SER A 79 16.97 -5.16 18.87
C SER A 79 17.22 -3.69 18.51
N VAL A 80 17.44 -2.86 19.52
CA VAL A 80 17.81 -1.45 19.32
C VAL A 80 19.32 -1.35 19.25
N TRP A 81 19.84 -0.92 18.12
CA TRP A 81 21.27 -0.76 17.89
C TRP A 81 21.67 0.69 18.12
N ASP A 82 22.46 0.92 19.18
CA ASP A 82 22.78 2.25 19.70
C ASP A 82 24.28 2.53 19.63
N ASP A 83 24.65 3.46 18.75
CA ASP A 83 25.99 4.01 18.61
C ASP A 83 26.10 5.44 19.16
N ASP A 84 25.14 5.88 19.99
CA ASP A 84 24.95 7.21 20.55
C ASP A 84 24.56 8.32 19.54
N TYR A 85 24.39 8.01 18.26
CA TYR A 85 24.16 9.02 17.23
C TYR A 85 23.02 8.65 16.28
N GLY A 86 22.35 9.69 15.76
CA GLY A 86 21.46 9.59 14.62
C GLY A 86 22.04 10.39 13.46
N ILE A 87 22.90 9.78 12.66
CA ILE A 87 23.85 10.43 11.75
C ILE A 87 24.81 11.30 12.55
N SER A 88 24.47 12.57 12.82
CA SER A 88 25.31 13.53 13.53
C SER A 88 24.73 14.00 14.87
N VAL A 89 23.45 13.68 15.14
CA VAL A 89 22.76 14.14 16.35
C VAL A 89 22.99 13.15 17.48
N HIS A 90 23.56 13.63 18.59
CA HIS A 90 23.85 12.79 19.76
C HIS A 90 22.57 12.42 20.53
N ASN A 91 22.55 11.29 21.22
CA ASN A 91 21.45 10.79 22.04
C ASN A 91 20.87 11.81 23.04
N LYS A 92 21.72 12.67 23.62
CA LYS A 92 21.30 13.75 24.54
C LYS A 92 20.29 14.72 23.93
N ASP A 93 20.34 14.90 22.61
CA ASP A 93 19.49 15.82 21.86
C ASP A 93 18.30 15.09 21.19
N GLN A 94 18.19 13.76 21.33
CA GLN A 94 17.17 12.93 20.71
C GLN A 94 16.26 12.22 21.70
N THR A 95 16.84 11.65 22.76
CA THR A 95 16.15 10.67 23.60
C THR A 95 16.13 11.13 25.06
N THR A 96 14.94 11.21 25.64
CA THR A 96 14.79 11.50 27.06
C THR A 96 15.66 10.55 27.90
N LYS A 97 16.37 11.08 28.90
CA LYS A 97 17.35 10.36 29.73
C LYS A 97 18.54 9.78 28.94
N GLU A 98 18.75 10.23 27.70
CA GLU A 98 19.84 9.82 26.81
C GLU A 98 19.87 8.29 26.56
N SER A 99 18.77 7.58 26.81
CA SER A 99 18.71 6.13 26.69
C SER A 99 17.27 5.65 26.52
N ILE A 100 17.02 4.87 25.48
CA ILE A 100 15.69 4.34 25.20
C ILE A 100 15.26 3.30 26.26
N SER A 101 16.16 2.49 26.78
CA SER A 101 15.84 1.53 27.86
C SER A 101 15.43 2.25 29.15
N LYS A 102 16.11 3.36 29.51
CA LYS A 102 15.72 4.18 30.65
C LYS A 102 14.40 4.91 30.41
N SER A 103 14.13 5.37 29.21
CA SER A 103 12.88 6.05 28.83
C SER A 103 11.69 5.12 28.89
N LEU A 104 11.88 3.87 28.49
CA LEU A 104 10.82 2.84 28.44
C LEU A 104 10.68 2.04 29.74
N LYS A 105 11.35 2.40 30.83
CA LYS A 105 11.30 1.64 32.09
C LYS A 105 9.87 1.44 32.62
N GLY A 106 8.96 2.37 32.36
CA GLY A 106 7.54 2.23 32.71
C GLY A 106 6.78 1.17 31.90
N PHE A 107 7.32 0.70 30.79
CA PHE A 107 6.76 -0.39 29.97
C PHE A 107 7.27 -1.77 30.39
N GLN A 108 8.26 -1.84 31.29
CA GLN A 108 8.84 -3.10 31.73
C GLN A 108 7.80 -3.88 32.54
N LYS A 109 7.71 -5.19 32.28
CA LYS A 109 6.84 -6.09 33.06
C LYS A 109 7.22 -6.09 34.54
N THR A 110 6.24 -6.31 35.39
CA THR A 110 6.42 -6.56 36.82
C THR A 110 5.79 -7.89 37.18
N ASP A 111 5.93 -8.32 38.43
CA ASP A 111 5.32 -9.57 38.91
C ASP A 111 3.79 -9.54 38.76
N ASN A 112 3.17 -8.36 38.85
CA ASN A 112 1.72 -8.18 38.87
C ASN A 112 1.14 -7.56 37.59
N GLN A 113 1.97 -7.10 36.65
CA GLN A 113 1.51 -6.41 35.45
C GLN A 113 2.28 -6.87 34.21
N PRO A 114 1.55 -7.13 33.10
CA PRO A 114 2.19 -7.44 31.82
C PRO A 114 2.96 -6.23 31.29
N GLY A 115 3.95 -6.48 30.46
CA GLY A 115 4.80 -5.47 29.85
C GLY A 115 5.85 -6.13 28.98
N LEU A 116 6.95 -5.41 28.74
CA LEU A 116 8.10 -5.92 27.99
C LEU A 116 9.20 -6.37 28.96
N GLU A 117 10.03 -7.32 28.56
CA GLU A 117 11.35 -7.48 29.15
C GLU A 117 12.32 -6.52 28.45
N ILE A 118 13.12 -5.79 29.23
CA ILE A 118 14.13 -4.83 28.71
C ILE A 118 15.49 -5.30 29.15
N ILE A 119 16.35 -5.61 28.19
CA ILE A 119 17.73 -6.09 28.39
C ILE A 119 18.66 -5.06 27.78
N GLU A 120 19.65 -4.61 28.54
CA GLU A 120 20.72 -3.73 28.07
C GLU A 120 22.02 -4.54 28.00
N VAL A 121 22.75 -4.45 26.86
CA VAL A 121 23.97 -5.20 26.61
C VAL A 121 24.90 -4.39 25.71
N LYS A 122 26.21 -4.53 25.92
CA LYS A 122 27.23 -3.84 25.11
C LYS A 122 27.44 -4.55 23.77
N GLY A 123 27.49 -3.79 22.66
CA GLY A 123 27.60 -4.37 21.32
C GLY A 123 28.93 -5.02 20.98
N TRP A 124 29.98 -4.72 21.73
CA TRP A 124 31.30 -5.34 21.58
C TRP A 124 31.54 -6.58 22.50
N ASP A 125 30.61 -6.85 23.44
CA ASP A 125 30.70 -8.03 24.33
C ASP A 125 29.96 -9.23 23.74
N TYR A 126 30.70 -10.06 23.00
CA TYR A 126 30.15 -11.20 22.28
C TYR A 126 29.44 -12.22 23.18
N THR A 127 30.00 -12.54 24.33
CA THR A 127 29.44 -13.53 25.26
C THR A 127 28.15 -13.01 25.91
N ALA A 128 28.15 -11.76 26.35
CA ALA A 128 26.96 -11.12 26.90
C ALA A 128 25.83 -10.98 25.86
N LEU A 129 26.17 -10.72 24.57
CA LEU A 129 25.19 -10.72 23.49
C LEU A 129 24.55 -12.10 23.29
N ILE A 130 25.33 -13.17 23.29
CA ILE A 130 24.80 -14.53 23.17
C ILE A 130 23.84 -14.86 24.32
N ASP A 131 24.19 -14.51 25.55
CA ASP A 131 23.35 -14.73 26.73
C ASP A 131 22.05 -13.90 26.65
N ALA A 132 22.16 -12.60 26.31
CA ALA A 132 21.03 -11.71 26.18
C ALA A 132 20.02 -12.17 25.12
N TYR A 133 20.48 -12.53 23.92
CA TYR A 133 19.61 -13.02 22.85
C TYR A 133 19.07 -14.42 23.11
N SER A 134 19.82 -15.30 23.78
CA SER A 134 19.32 -16.61 24.21
C SER A 134 18.20 -16.46 25.23
N TYR A 135 18.35 -15.59 26.20
CA TYR A 135 17.32 -15.29 27.19
C TYR A 135 16.09 -14.65 26.54
N ALA A 136 16.28 -13.63 25.67
CA ALA A 136 15.21 -12.99 24.92
C ALA A 136 14.41 -13.99 24.07
N SER A 137 15.12 -14.91 23.38
CA SER A 137 14.49 -15.96 22.57
C SER A 137 13.66 -16.91 23.42
N LYS A 138 14.15 -17.31 24.60
CA LYS A 138 13.45 -18.21 25.50
C LYS A 138 12.16 -17.58 26.02
N LEU A 139 12.21 -16.34 26.50
CA LEU A 139 11.04 -15.62 26.98
C LEU A 139 9.99 -15.41 25.88
N ALA A 140 10.42 -14.88 24.74
CA ALA A 140 9.50 -14.61 23.64
C ALA A 140 8.84 -15.89 23.11
N ARG A 141 9.61 -16.97 22.95
CA ARG A 141 9.10 -18.24 22.40
C ARG A 141 8.17 -18.97 23.36
N ASN A 142 8.58 -19.09 24.60
CA ASN A 142 7.86 -19.94 25.57
C ASN A 142 6.65 -19.19 26.17
N ASP A 143 6.87 -17.95 26.58
CA ASP A 143 5.92 -17.22 27.40
C ASP A 143 5.17 -16.14 26.61
N HIS A 144 5.56 -15.89 25.34
CA HIS A 144 5.03 -14.80 24.50
C HIS A 144 5.18 -13.40 25.14
N ILE A 145 6.25 -13.21 25.93
CA ILE A 145 6.62 -11.92 26.47
C ILE A 145 7.43 -11.16 25.41
N PRO A 146 7.00 -9.96 25.03
CA PRO A 146 7.82 -9.14 24.12
C PRO A 146 9.11 -8.68 24.80
N VAL A 147 10.22 -8.66 24.07
CA VAL A 147 11.54 -8.32 24.59
C VAL A 147 12.16 -7.20 23.78
N MET A 148 12.71 -6.21 24.44
CA MET A 148 13.61 -5.22 23.83
C MET A 148 15.04 -5.47 24.29
N VAL A 149 15.93 -5.74 23.35
CA VAL A 149 17.39 -5.83 23.59
C VAL A 149 18.01 -4.52 23.11
N HIS A 150 18.42 -3.69 24.08
CA HIS A 150 19.11 -2.43 23.83
C HIS A 150 20.62 -2.71 23.77
N VAL A 151 21.15 -2.72 22.55
CA VAL A 151 22.57 -2.95 22.27
C VAL A 151 23.29 -1.61 22.26
N THR A 152 23.95 -1.28 23.36
CA THR A 152 24.65 -0.02 23.57
C THR A 152 26.12 -0.10 23.16
N GLU A 153 26.79 1.03 23.09
CA GLU A 153 28.21 1.11 22.78
C GLU A 153 28.58 0.43 21.44
N LEU A 154 27.68 0.48 20.45
CA LEU A 154 28.01 0.05 19.10
C LEU A 154 28.97 1.05 18.43
N THR A 155 29.74 0.55 17.47
CA THR A 155 30.68 1.35 16.71
C THR A 155 30.34 1.33 15.22
N GLN A 156 30.55 2.45 14.55
CA GLN A 156 30.45 2.58 13.09
C GLN A 156 31.74 3.09 12.49
N PRO A 157 32.72 2.20 12.21
CA PRO A 157 34.08 2.61 11.79
C PRO A 157 34.13 3.46 10.51
N LEU A 158 33.16 3.35 9.64
CA LEU A 158 33.07 4.14 8.40
C LEU A 158 32.02 5.27 8.47
N GLY A 159 31.42 5.53 9.64
CA GLY A 159 30.33 6.46 9.84
C GLY A 159 29.00 5.93 9.32
N HIS A 160 27.93 6.75 9.44
CA HIS A 160 26.58 6.33 9.11
C HIS A 160 26.35 6.19 7.60
N SER A 161 26.87 7.14 6.81
CA SER A 161 26.63 7.16 5.36
C SER A 161 27.78 7.88 4.62
N SER A 162 27.79 7.73 3.30
CA SER A 162 28.74 8.44 2.42
C SER A 162 28.53 9.96 2.39
N SER A 163 27.43 10.49 2.91
CA SER A 163 27.10 11.92 2.89
C SER A 163 27.84 12.76 3.94
N GLY A 164 28.51 12.16 4.88
CA GLY A 164 29.26 12.88 5.91
C GLY A 164 30.30 12.02 6.61
N SER A 165 31.52 12.53 6.65
CA SER A 165 32.58 11.96 7.46
C SER A 165 32.27 12.17 8.94
N HIS A 166 32.38 11.14 9.75
CA HIS A 166 32.05 11.18 11.18
C HIS A 166 33.03 12.01 11.98
N GLU A 167 34.26 12.30 11.46
CA GLU A 167 35.21 13.24 12.03
C GLU A 167 34.67 14.67 12.11
N ARG A 168 33.60 15.00 11.37
CA ARG A 168 32.99 16.33 11.39
C ARG A 168 32.11 16.58 12.63
N TYR A 169 31.68 15.54 13.33
CA TYR A 169 30.77 15.66 14.46
C TYR A 169 31.13 14.81 15.68
N LYS A 170 32.01 13.81 15.55
CA LYS A 170 32.57 13.05 16.67
C LYS A 170 33.91 13.66 17.12
N THR A 171 34.14 13.62 18.44
CA THR A 171 35.46 14.08 19.00
C THR A 171 36.56 13.06 18.69
N THR A 172 37.82 13.48 18.76
CA THR A 172 38.97 12.60 18.55
C THR A 172 38.96 11.45 19.55
N GLU A 173 38.64 11.73 20.81
CA GLU A 173 38.54 10.73 21.87
C GLU A 173 37.50 9.68 21.58
N ARG A 174 36.32 10.09 21.05
CA ARG A 174 35.27 9.18 20.62
C ARG A 174 35.72 8.29 19.47
N LEU A 175 36.39 8.86 18.48
CA LEU A 175 36.87 8.10 17.34
C LEU A 175 37.96 7.08 17.73
N GLU A 176 38.84 7.44 18.66
CA GLU A 176 39.84 6.52 19.20
C GLU A 176 39.21 5.41 20.02
N TRP A 177 38.19 5.75 20.80
CA TRP A 177 37.40 4.76 21.55
C TRP A 177 36.70 3.76 20.62
N GLU A 178 36.06 4.23 19.53
CA GLU A 178 35.42 3.38 18.53
C GLU A 178 36.40 2.42 17.86
N LYS A 179 37.61 2.88 17.52
CA LYS A 179 38.66 2.02 16.98
C LYS A 179 39.08 0.90 17.95
N LYS A 180 39.12 1.19 19.24
CA LYS A 180 39.50 0.21 20.28
C LYS A 180 38.35 -0.77 20.60
N HIS A 181 37.11 -0.34 20.39
CA HIS A 181 35.91 -1.13 20.69
C HIS A 181 35.19 -1.60 19.42
N ASP A 182 35.89 -1.59 18.28
CA ASP A 182 35.37 -2.21 17.06
C ASP A 182 34.96 -3.65 17.36
N CYS A 183 33.69 -4.00 17.02
CA CYS A 183 33.13 -5.29 17.39
C CYS A 183 33.89 -6.49 16.79
N ASN A 184 34.44 -6.35 15.57
CA ASN A 184 35.24 -7.38 14.94
C ASN A 184 36.61 -7.51 15.63
N LEU A 185 37.22 -6.39 16.04
CA LEU A 185 38.47 -6.40 16.79
C LEU A 185 38.27 -7.09 18.14
N LYS A 186 37.20 -6.73 18.88
CA LYS A 186 36.89 -7.35 20.17
C LYS A 186 36.57 -8.86 20.04
N MET A 187 35.91 -9.25 19.00
CA MET A 187 35.68 -10.69 18.69
C MET A 187 37.02 -11.41 18.43
N LYS A 188 37.92 -10.80 17.66
CA LYS A 188 39.27 -11.34 17.41
C LYS A 188 40.06 -11.51 18.71
N GLU A 189 40.08 -10.48 19.56
CA GLU A 189 40.72 -10.52 20.87
C GLU A 189 40.17 -11.65 21.76
N TRP A 190 38.84 -11.83 21.76
CA TRP A 190 38.18 -12.88 22.52
C TRP A 190 38.52 -14.29 22.00
N ILE A 191 38.55 -14.50 20.68
CA ILE A 191 38.93 -15.78 20.06
C ILE A 191 40.36 -16.17 20.47
N LEU A 192 41.28 -15.23 20.37
CA LEU A 192 42.69 -15.45 20.72
C LEU A 192 42.88 -15.74 22.20
N SER A 193 42.24 -14.95 23.07
CA SER A 193 42.38 -15.09 24.53
C SER A 193 41.79 -16.40 25.05
N ASN A 194 40.81 -16.99 24.35
CA ASN A 194 40.22 -18.29 24.70
C ASN A 194 40.88 -19.46 23.97
N GLY A 195 41.96 -19.21 23.19
CA GLY A 195 42.70 -20.28 22.51
C GLY A 195 41.88 -21.03 21.43
N ILE A 196 40.85 -20.40 20.88
CA ILE A 196 39.96 -20.99 19.86
C ILE A 196 40.68 -21.06 18.51
N ALA A 197 41.48 -20.04 18.20
CA ALA A 197 42.33 -19.97 17.00
C ALA A 197 43.60 -19.17 17.32
N ASN A 198 44.62 -19.26 16.46
CA ASN A 198 45.83 -18.48 16.54
C ASN A 198 45.80 -17.29 15.55
N HIS A 199 46.79 -16.42 15.59
CA HIS A 199 46.91 -15.22 14.72
C HIS A 199 46.90 -15.60 13.23
N ASP A 200 47.70 -16.61 12.86
CA ASP A 200 47.87 -17.05 11.47
C ASP A 200 46.52 -17.58 10.88
N ASP A 201 45.76 -18.31 11.69
CA ASP A 201 44.43 -18.80 11.29
C ASP A 201 43.50 -17.64 10.98
N LEU A 202 43.45 -16.62 11.84
CA LEU A 202 42.55 -15.45 11.67
C LEU A 202 42.99 -14.58 10.49
N GLU A 203 44.31 -14.37 10.29
CA GLU A 203 44.81 -13.65 9.12
C GLU A 203 44.49 -14.36 7.81
N LEU A 204 44.56 -15.71 7.79
CA LEU A 204 44.17 -16.49 6.65
C LEU A 204 42.68 -16.36 6.36
N ILE A 205 41.81 -16.39 7.40
CA ILE A 205 40.37 -16.20 7.26
C ILE A 205 40.08 -14.81 6.69
N GLU A 206 40.65 -13.74 7.23
CA GLU A 206 40.46 -12.37 6.74
C GLU A 206 40.92 -12.21 5.28
N LYS A 207 42.06 -12.77 4.91
CA LYS A 207 42.56 -12.76 3.53
C LYS A 207 41.61 -13.49 2.57
N ASN A 208 41.14 -14.69 2.95
CA ASN A 208 40.24 -15.48 2.15
C ASN A 208 38.89 -14.79 2.00
N ALA A 209 38.35 -14.17 3.06
CA ALA A 209 37.11 -13.41 3.01
C ALA A 209 37.20 -12.21 2.03
N LYS A 210 38.30 -11.46 2.05
CA LYS A 210 38.54 -10.36 1.10
C LYS A 210 38.59 -10.84 -0.35
N ILE A 211 39.24 -11.98 -0.62
CA ILE A 211 39.30 -12.58 -1.95
C ILE A 211 37.90 -13.04 -2.39
N LEU A 212 37.18 -13.73 -1.51
CA LEU A 212 35.81 -14.19 -1.78
C LEU A 212 34.88 -13.04 -2.14
N VAL A 213 34.80 -11.99 -1.31
CA VAL A 213 33.96 -10.83 -1.56
C VAL A 213 34.30 -10.15 -2.88
N LYS A 214 35.59 -10.02 -3.22
CA LYS A 214 36.02 -9.46 -4.51
C LYS A 214 35.52 -10.30 -5.69
N ASN A 215 35.68 -11.63 -5.59
CA ASN A 215 35.28 -12.55 -6.67
C ASN A 215 33.76 -12.56 -6.85
N GLU A 216 33.00 -12.65 -5.76
CA GLU A 216 31.54 -12.64 -5.79
C GLU A 216 30.99 -11.33 -6.36
N ARG A 217 31.57 -10.18 -5.99
CA ARG A 217 31.21 -8.89 -6.58
C ARG A 217 31.43 -8.89 -8.09
N MET A 218 32.59 -9.39 -8.55
CA MET A 218 32.89 -9.44 -9.98
C MET A 218 31.97 -10.40 -10.71
N SER A 219 31.68 -11.55 -10.14
CA SER A 219 30.76 -12.53 -10.69
C SER A 219 29.35 -11.95 -10.83
N ALA A 220 28.80 -11.35 -9.78
CA ALA A 220 27.50 -10.73 -9.78
C ALA A 220 27.40 -9.58 -10.83
N TRP A 221 28.44 -8.78 -10.96
CA TRP A 221 28.48 -7.70 -11.95
C TRP A 221 28.49 -8.25 -13.40
N ASN A 222 29.30 -9.26 -13.65
CA ASN A 222 29.38 -9.90 -14.96
C ASN A 222 28.05 -10.57 -15.34
N GLU A 223 27.40 -11.27 -14.42
CA GLU A 223 26.07 -11.86 -14.60
C GLU A 223 25.01 -10.77 -14.93
N TYR A 224 25.05 -9.65 -14.24
CA TYR A 224 24.16 -8.52 -14.50
C TYR A 224 24.41 -7.92 -15.89
N GLN A 225 25.68 -7.73 -16.28
CA GLN A 225 26.04 -7.13 -17.59
C GLN A 225 25.78 -8.05 -18.79
N LYS A 226 25.89 -9.36 -18.62
CA LYS A 226 25.80 -10.33 -19.70
C LYS A 226 24.56 -10.19 -20.61
N PRO A 227 23.32 -10.11 -20.12
CA PRO A 227 22.16 -9.92 -20.98
C PRO A 227 22.14 -8.55 -21.67
N ILE A 228 22.69 -7.51 -21.04
CA ILE A 228 22.77 -6.16 -21.61
C ILE A 228 23.75 -6.16 -22.79
N LEU A 229 24.94 -6.72 -22.58
CA LEU A 229 25.96 -6.85 -23.63
C LEU A 229 25.47 -7.65 -24.83
N LYS A 230 24.66 -8.71 -24.58
CA LYS A 230 24.01 -9.46 -25.66
C LYS A 230 23.06 -8.58 -26.50
N GLN A 231 22.27 -7.72 -25.87
CA GLN A 231 21.39 -6.80 -26.61
C GLN A 231 22.19 -5.74 -27.37
N ARG A 232 23.31 -5.27 -26.82
CA ARG A 232 24.25 -4.38 -27.53
C ARG A 232 24.82 -5.02 -28.78
N GLU A 233 25.19 -6.29 -28.71
CA GLU A 233 25.70 -7.04 -29.87
C GLU A 233 24.63 -7.19 -30.97
N ILE A 234 23.39 -7.51 -30.57
CA ILE A 234 22.27 -7.56 -31.55
C ILE A 234 22.07 -6.20 -32.22
N PHE A 235 22.16 -5.11 -31.47
CA PHE A 235 22.08 -3.76 -32.02
C PHE A 235 23.22 -3.50 -33.03
N TYR A 236 24.45 -3.91 -32.74
CA TYR A 236 25.59 -3.75 -33.65
C TYR A 236 25.42 -4.52 -34.95
N ASN A 237 24.80 -5.69 -34.92
CA ASN A 237 24.52 -6.47 -36.13
C ASN A 237 23.55 -5.71 -37.05
N PHE A 238 22.48 -5.10 -36.49
CA PHE A 238 21.60 -4.22 -37.25
C PHE A 238 22.34 -2.97 -37.77
N TYR A 239 23.15 -2.38 -36.90
CA TYR A 239 23.88 -1.18 -37.22
C TYR A 239 24.84 -1.37 -38.41
N ASN A 240 25.61 -2.45 -38.44
CA ASN A 240 26.54 -2.75 -39.50
C ASN A 240 25.81 -2.88 -40.86
N ASP A 241 24.60 -3.49 -40.86
CA ASP A 241 23.76 -3.56 -42.07
C ASP A 241 23.23 -2.18 -42.53
N PHE A 242 23.09 -1.23 -41.63
CA PHE A 242 22.59 0.11 -41.94
C PHE A 242 23.69 1.07 -42.43
N ILE A 243 24.88 1.01 -41.91
CA ILE A 243 26.01 1.90 -42.26
C ILE A 243 26.29 1.82 -43.74
N ASP A 244 26.39 0.62 -44.28
CA ASP A 244 26.68 0.43 -45.71
C ASP A 244 25.55 0.98 -46.60
N LYS A 245 24.30 0.84 -46.16
CA LYS A 245 23.10 1.30 -46.90
C LYS A 245 22.84 2.80 -46.79
N THR A 246 23.45 3.49 -45.83
CA THR A 246 23.33 4.94 -45.60
C THR A 246 24.53 5.74 -46.12
N ASN A 247 25.39 5.13 -46.92
CA ASN A 247 26.64 5.72 -47.39
C ASN A 247 27.52 6.25 -46.23
N ASN A 248 27.61 5.47 -45.14
CA ASN A 248 28.42 5.80 -43.96
C ASN A 248 27.94 7.09 -43.24
N ASP A 249 26.64 7.28 -43.02
CA ASP A 249 26.11 8.44 -42.32
C ASP A 249 26.88 8.72 -41.04
N ILE A 250 27.39 9.96 -40.91
CA ILE A 250 28.27 10.36 -39.80
C ILE A 250 27.61 10.29 -38.44
N ASN A 251 26.28 10.56 -38.36
CA ASN A 251 25.57 10.53 -37.10
C ASN A 251 25.37 9.09 -36.62
N LEU A 252 25.15 8.13 -37.53
CA LEU A 252 25.17 6.72 -37.19
C LEU A 252 26.52 6.30 -36.64
N GLN A 253 27.64 6.73 -37.30
CA GLN A 253 28.97 6.41 -36.82
C GLN A 253 29.26 6.96 -35.42
N LEU A 254 28.80 8.18 -35.11
CA LEU A 254 28.92 8.77 -33.77
C LEU A 254 28.17 7.97 -32.73
N ILE A 255 26.92 7.56 -33.01
CA ILE A 255 26.13 6.72 -32.08
C ILE A 255 26.86 5.41 -31.78
N LYS A 256 27.45 4.75 -32.80
CA LYS A 256 28.23 3.53 -32.55
C LYS A 256 29.43 3.80 -31.69
N LYS A 257 30.19 4.86 -31.98
CA LYS A 257 31.39 5.23 -31.23
C LYS A 257 31.07 5.48 -29.77
N GLU A 258 30.02 6.24 -29.46
CA GLU A 258 29.56 6.50 -28.11
C GLU A 258 29.22 5.19 -27.37
N LEU A 259 28.44 4.31 -28.00
CA LEU A 259 28.01 3.07 -27.35
C LEU A 259 29.16 2.04 -27.20
N VAL A 260 30.13 2.03 -28.10
CA VAL A 260 31.35 1.18 -28.01
C VAL A 260 32.25 1.65 -26.88
N SER A 261 32.42 2.99 -26.72
CA SER A 261 33.26 3.54 -25.66
C SER A 261 32.71 3.34 -24.25
N ASN A 262 31.40 3.04 -24.14
CA ASN A 262 30.78 2.71 -22.84
C ASN A 262 31.11 1.25 -22.48
N THR A 263 32.01 1.05 -21.53
CA THR A 263 32.44 -0.28 -21.07
C THR A 263 31.38 -0.99 -20.23
N GLU A 264 30.50 -0.25 -19.57
CA GLU A 264 29.45 -0.75 -18.68
C GLU A 264 28.07 -0.18 -19.08
N PRO A 265 27.55 -0.55 -20.26
CA PRO A 265 26.28 -0.02 -20.75
C PRO A 265 25.10 -0.51 -19.91
N CYS A 266 24.03 0.28 -19.90
CA CYS A 266 22.74 -0.14 -19.42
C CYS A 266 21.72 -0.27 -20.57
N TYR A 267 20.52 -0.81 -20.31
CA TYR A 267 19.48 -0.91 -21.34
C TYR A 267 19.06 0.45 -21.91
N ASN A 268 19.08 1.50 -21.08
CA ASN A 268 18.80 2.86 -21.54
C ASN A 268 19.77 3.30 -22.66
N ASP A 269 21.06 3.01 -22.54
CA ASP A 269 22.06 3.39 -23.54
C ASP A 269 21.76 2.73 -24.88
N ILE A 270 21.42 1.43 -24.84
CA ILE A 270 21.11 0.65 -26.05
C ILE A 270 19.82 1.16 -26.70
N ILE A 271 18.74 1.31 -25.90
CA ILE A 271 17.44 1.74 -26.41
C ILE A 271 17.50 3.18 -26.94
N SER A 272 18.20 4.08 -26.24
CA SER A 272 18.40 5.46 -26.66
C SER A 272 19.17 5.53 -27.99
N SER A 273 20.27 4.78 -28.10
CA SER A 273 21.07 4.68 -29.35
C SER A 273 20.24 4.11 -30.48
N ALA A 274 19.45 3.06 -30.21
CA ALA A 274 18.57 2.46 -31.23
C ALA A 274 17.47 3.44 -31.69
N ARG A 275 16.88 4.22 -30.78
CA ARG A 275 15.89 5.25 -31.12
C ARG A 275 16.49 6.37 -31.95
N LYS A 276 17.67 6.89 -31.57
CA LYS A 276 18.41 7.87 -32.36
C LYS A 276 18.67 7.34 -33.81
N SER A 277 19.11 6.08 -33.89
CA SER A 277 19.33 5.42 -35.22
C SER A 277 18.03 5.29 -36.01
N GLN A 278 16.90 4.98 -35.37
CA GLN A 278 15.58 4.91 -36.01
C GLN A 278 15.17 6.25 -36.63
N TYR A 279 15.42 7.38 -35.93
CA TYR A 279 15.16 8.72 -36.48
C TYR A 279 16.04 9.02 -37.72
N ILE A 280 17.30 8.64 -37.68
CA ILE A 280 18.18 8.82 -38.84
C ILE A 280 17.68 7.97 -40.03
N LEU A 281 17.38 6.69 -39.79
CA LEU A 281 16.89 5.77 -40.81
C LEU A 281 15.54 6.19 -41.42
N SER A 282 14.73 7.00 -40.74
CA SER A 282 13.48 7.53 -41.30
C SER A 282 13.71 8.46 -42.50
N LYS A 283 14.90 9.02 -42.65
CA LYS A 283 15.33 9.83 -43.79
C LYS A 283 15.72 9.00 -45.03
N PHE A 284 15.81 7.68 -44.87
CA PHE A 284 16.21 6.74 -45.92
C PHE A 284 15.08 5.72 -46.19
N PRO A 285 14.04 6.11 -46.96
CA PRO A 285 12.83 5.29 -47.11
C PRO A 285 13.08 3.93 -47.81
N ASN A 286 14.16 3.81 -48.56
CA ASN A 286 14.52 2.58 -49.24
C ASN A 286 15.17 1.52 -48.32
N ILE A 287 15.49 1.85 -47.09
CA ILE A 287 16.09 0.92 -46.14
C ILE A 287 14.98 0.15 -45.37
N ASN A 288 14.98 -1.16 -45.55
CA ASN A 288 14.04 -2.01 -44.80
C ASN A 288 14.44 -2.17 -43.33
N SER A 289 13.87 -1.36 -42.48
CA SER A 289 14.10 -1.38 -41.02
C SER A 289 13.07 -2.18 -40.23
N LYS A 290 12.19 -2.97 -40.83
CA LYS A 290 11.09 -3.69 -40.16
C LYS A 290 11.59 -4.62 -39.03
N LYS A 291 12.64 -5.42 -39.30
CA LYS A 291 13.22 -6.33 -38.28
C LYS A 291 13.81 -5.56 -37.08
N PHE A 292 14.51 -4.47 -37.37
CA PHE A 292 15.08 -3.58 -36.35
C PHE A 292 13.99 -2.94 -35.50
N LYS A 293 12.95 -2.38 -36.09
CA LYS A 293 11.81 -1.80 -35.37
C LYS A 293 11.12 -2.84 -34.47
N LYS A 294 10.93 -4.06 -34.98
CA LYS A 294 10.34 -5.16 -34.21
C LYS A 294 11.21 -5.53 -33.01
N TRP A 295 12.53 -5.67 -33.22
CA TRP A 295 13.46 -5.93 -32.10
C TRP A 295 13.44 -4.82 -31.05
N LEU A 296 13.51 -3.55 -31.46
CA LEU A 296 13.50 -2.41 -30.58
C LEU A 296 12.20 -2.34 -29.74
N ASN A 297 11.04 -2.54 -30.38
CA ASN A 297 9.76 -2.56 -29.71
C ASN A 297 9.67 -3.73 -28.70
N ASN A 298 10.12 -4.93 -29.10
CA ASN A 298 10.13 -6.09 -28.20
C ASN A 298 11.05 -5.85 -26.99
N LEU A 299 12.28 -5.35 -27.23
CA LEU A 299 13.20 -5.05 -26.14
C LEU A 299 12.63 -4.00 -25.19
N LYS A 300 12.01 -2.94 -25.76
CA LYS A 300 11.36 -1.91 -24.96
C LYS A 300 10.23 -2.50 -24.09
N SER A 301 9.33 -3.29 -24.69
CA SER A 301 8.23 -3.91 -23.96
C SER A 301 8.72 -4.89 -22.90
N GLU A 302 9.75 -5.68 -23.18
CA GLU A 302 10.37 -6.60 -22.22
C GLU A 302 10.91 -5.84 -20.98
N ILE A 303 11.62 -4.74 -21.22
CA ILE A 303 12.18 -3.95 -20.12
C ILE A 303 11.10 -3.18 -19.38
N GLU A 304 10.10 -2.62 -20.07
CA GLU A 304 8.95 -1.98 -19.45
C GLU A 304 8.20 -2.97 -18.55
N GLU A 305 7.93 -4.17 -19.03
CA GLU A 305 7.29 -5.22 -18.22
C GLU A 305 8.14 -5.60 -17.01
N LYS A 306 9.45 -5.78 -17.19
CA LYS A 306 10.38 -6.13 -16.12
C LYS A 306 10.40 -5.10 -14.99
N VAL A 307 10.28 -3.80 -15.31
CA VAL A 307 10.39 -2.72 -14.32
C VAL A 307 9.04 -2.21 -13.81
N SER A 308 7.92 -2.54 -14.45
CA SER A 308 6.58 -2.03 -14.10
C SER A 308 5.58 -3.11 -13.70
N SER A 309 5.92 -4.39 -13.83
CA SER A 309 5.04 -5.48 -13.42
C SER A 309 4.92 -5.61 -11.90
N ASN A 310 3.92 -6.36 -11.47
CA ASN A 310 3.68 -6.68 -10.06
C ASN A 310 3.27 -5.49 -9.15
N LEU A 311 2.81 -4.39 -9.73
CA LEU A 311 2.21 -3.32 -8.91
C LEU A 311 0.94 -3.82 -8.23
N TYR A 312 0.12 -4.59 -8.95
CA TYR A 312 -1.05 -5.29 -8.43
C TYR A 312 -0.80 -6.80 -8.41
N SER A 313 -1.46 -7.52 -7.51
CA SER A 313 -1.30 -8.97 -7.35
C SER A 313 -1.81 -9.75 -8.55
N TYR A 314 -2.75 -9.17 -9.30
CA TYR A 314 -3.33 -9.76 -10.51
C TYR A 314 -3.48 -8.70 -11.60
N ASN A 315 -3.37 -9.11 -12.87
CA ASN A 315 -3.78 -8.28 -13.99
C ASN A 315 -5.32 -8.30 -14.16
N LEU A 316 -5.85 -7.35 -14.91
CA LEU A 316 -7.29 -7.22 -15.13
C LEU A 316 -7.92 -8.45 -15.82
N ASP A 317 -7.16 -9.15 -16.66
CA ASP A 317 -7.63 -10.38 -17.33
C ASP A 317 -7.90 -11.52 -16.35
N PHE A 318 -7.18 -11.55 -15.22
CA PHE A 318 -7.44 -12.52 -14.16
C PHE A 318 -8.81 -12.27 -13.53
N TYR A 319 -9.17 -11.01 -13.24
CA TYR A 319 -10.50 -10.69 -12.69
C TYR A 319 -11.64 -11.11 -13.60
N ASN A 320 -11.46 -11.05 -14.93
CA ASN A 320 -12.46 -11.48 -15.89
C ASN A 320 -12.71 -12.99 -15.87
N LYS A 321 -11.83 -13.79 -15.26
CA LYS A 321 -11.96 -15.25 -15.12
C LYS A 321 -12.65 -15.67 -13.82
N ILE A 322 -12.82 -14.73 -12.86
CA ILE A 322 -13.50 -15.01 -11.59
C ILE A 322 -15.01 -15.03 -11.87
N GLU A 323 -15.66 -16.11 -11.49
CA GLU A 323 -17.10 -16.25 -11.58
C GLU A 323 -17.78 -15.30 -10.58
N ILE A 324 -18.82 -14.62 -11.07
CA ILE A 324 -19.60 -13.67 -10.28
C ILE A 324 -20.89 -14.39 -9.83
N THR A 325 -21.09 -14.43 -8.53
CA THR A 325 -22.36 -14.88 -7.95
C THR A 325 -23.34 -13.72 -7.92
N PRO A 326 -24.48 -13.81 -8.58
CA PRO A 326 -25.45 -12.73 -8.62
C PRO A 326 -26.07 -12.47 -7.25
N LEU A 327 -26.51 -11.23 -7.05
CA LEU A 327 -27.30 -10.82 -5.89
C LEU A 327 -28.72 -11.38 -5.99
N GLU A 328 -29.19 -12.03 -4.94
CA GLU A 328 -30.52 -12.65 -4.88
C GLU A 328 -31.37 -12.11 -3.73
N TYR A 329 -32.68 -12.06 -3.93
CA TYR A 329 -33.64 -11.64 -2.94
C TYR A 329 -34.83 -12.66 -2.89
N ASP A 330 -35.41 -12.78 -1.72
CA ASP A 330 -36.70 -13.50 -1.60
C ASP A 330 -37.81 -12.75 -2.38
N GLU A 331 -38.91 -13.40 -2.66
CA GLU A 331 -40.07 -12.76 -3.34
C GLU A 331 -40.57 -11.52 -2.58
N ASN A 332 -40.54 -11.56 -1.24
CA ASN A 332 -40.90 -10.46 -0.34
C ASN A 332 -39.75 -10.16 0.62
N PRO A 333 -38.69 -9.49 0.17
CA PRO A 333 -37.50 -9.27 0.99
C PRO A 333 -37.82 -8.35 2.17
N LYS A 334 -37.26 -8.69 3.34
CA LYS A 334 -37.32 -7.82 4.52
C LYS A 334 -36.61 -6.51 4.22
N ILE A 335 -37.15 -5.42 4.71
CA ILE A 335 -36.50 -4.10 4.69
C ILE A 335 -35.82 -3.90 6.03
N VAL A 336 -34.49 -3.71 6.03
CA VAL A 336 -33.67 -3.61 7.23
C VAL A 336 -32.77 -2.37 7.15
N ASP A 337 -32.16 -2.00 8.28
CA ASP A 337 -31.07 -1.02 8.28
C ASP A 337 -29.83 -1.61 7.60
N GLY A 338 -29.08 -0.81 6.84
CA GLY A 338 -27.88 -1.26 6.15
C GLY A 338 -26.85 -1.89 7.10
N ARG A 339 -26.78 -1.44 8.37
CA ARG A 339 -25.92 -2.06 9.38
C ARG A 339 -26.20 -3.56 9.59
N ILE A 340 -27.43 -3.99 9.42
CA ILE A 340 -27.81 -5.41 9.56
C ILE A 340 -27.26 -6.22 8.39
N ILE A 341 -27.31 -5.67 7.17
CA ILE A 341 -26.78 -6.33 5.98
C ILE A 341 -25.27 -6.56 6.14
N ILE A 342 -24.51 -5.54 6.55
CA ILE A 342 -23.07 -5.66 6.69
C ILE A 342 -22.67 -6.58 7.84
N ARG A 343 -23.39 -6.53 8.98
CA ARG A 343 -23.20 -7.43 10.12
C ARG A 343 -23.42 -8.89 9.73
N ASP A 344 -24.55 -9.17 9.11
CA ASP A 344 -24.94 -10.55 8.75
C ASP A 344 -24.03 -11.10 7.64
N ASN A 345 -23.53 -10.23 6.75
CA ASN A 345 -22.52 -10.59 5.76
C ASN A 345 -21.19 -10.97 6.41
N PHE A 346 -20.71 -10.19 7.38
CA PHE A 346 -19.49 -10.55 8.12
C PHE A 346 -19.66 -11.80 8.96
N GLU A 347 -20.86 -12.04 9.51
CA GLU A 347 -21.19 -13.30 10.18
C GLU A 347 -21.05 -14.50 9.25
N ALA A 348 -21.59 -14.39 8.02
CA ALA A 348 -21.45 -15.42 7.00
C ALA A 348 -19.97 -15.64 6.60
N LEU A 349 -19.22 -14.56 6.37
CA LEU A 349 -17.79 -14.66 6.03
C LEU A 349 -16.94 -15.27 7.15
N LEU A 350 -17.16 -14.87 8.40
CA LEU A 350 -16.49 -15.47 9.56
C LEU A 350 -16.81 -16.95 9.73
N SER A 351 -18.02 -17.37 9.38
CA SER A 351 -18.39 -18.78 9.40
C SER A 351 -17.71 -19.60 8.30
N LYS A 352 -17.49 -19.01 7.13
CA LYS A 352 -16.84 -19.67 5.97
C LYS A 352 -15.31 -19.70 6.05
N HIS A 353 -14.70 -18.63 6.60
CA HIS A 353 -13.26 -18.41 6.59
C HIS A 353 -12.68 -18.45 8.01
N ASP A 354 -12.08 -19.56 8.37
CA ASP A 354 -11.48 -19.77 9.70
C ASP A 354 -10.25 -18.88 9.97
N ASN A 355 -9.62 -18.35 8.93
CA ASN A 355 -8.48 -17.44 8.98
C ASN A 355 -8.86 -15.95 8.88
N LEU A 356 -10.15 -15.61 8.80
CA LEU A 356 -10.61 -14.22 8.78
C LEU A 356 -10.52 -13.61 10.17
N LEU A 357 -9.86 -12.46 10.27
CA LEU A 357 -9.70 -11.67 11.49
C LEU A 357 -10.24 -10.25 11.22
N ILE A 358 -11.00 -9.68 12.16
CA ILE A 358 -11.47 -8.30 12.09
C ILE A 358 -11.02 -7.58 13.35
N PHE A 359 -10.35 -6.43 13.22
CA PHE A 359 -9.84 -5.69 14.37
C PHE A 359 -9.74 -4.19 14.06
N GLY A 360 -9.82 -3.39 15.10
CA GLY A 360 -9.77 -1.93 15.08
C GLY A 360 -10.31 -1.36 16.38
N GLU A 361 -10.47 -0.03 16.43
CA GLU A 361 -11.08 0.64 17.57
C GLU A 361 -12.56 0.31 17.65
N ASP A 362 -13.06 -0.01 18.86
CA ASP A 362 -14.47 -0.29 19.13
C ASP A 362 -15.10 -1.42 18.29
N VAL A 363 -14.30 -2.20 17.58
CA VAL A 363 -14.75 -3.25 16.65
C VAL A 363 -15.36 -4.44 17.39
N GLY A 364 -14.85 -4.76 18.58
CA GLY A 364 -15.17 -5.98 19.29
C GLY A 364 -16.43 -5.86 20.15
N LYS A 365 -16.30 -5.31 21.35
CA LYS A 365 -17.34 -5.38 22.38
C LYS A 365 -18.64 -4.68 21.99
N ILE A 366 -18.56 -3.50 21.39
CA ILE A 366 -19.74 -2.75 20.95
C ILE A 366 -20.13 -3.03 19.48
N GLY A 367 -19.27 -3.71 18.73
CA GLY A 367 -19.53 -4.09 17.35
C GLY A 367 -19.43 -2.94 16.36
N ASP A 368 -18.42 -2.10 16.50
CA ASP A 368 -18.14 -0.80 15.89
C ASP A 368 -19.11 0.34 16.30
N VAL A 369 -18.69 1.59 16.05
CA VAL A 369 -19.49 2.79 16.40
C VAL A 369 -20.83 2.89 15.67
N ASN A 370 -21.02 2.15 14.59
CA ASN A 370 -22.28 2.06 13.82
C ASN A 370 -22.98 0.70 13.95
N GLN A 371 -22.46 -0.19 14.79
CA GLN A 371 -23.02 -1.52 15.07
C GLN A 371 -23.04 -2.46 13.86
N GLY A 372 -22.14 -2.28 12.93
CA GLY A 372 -21.97 -3.17 11.78
C GLY A 372 -21.33 -4.52 12.10
N LEU A 373 -20.89 -4.73 13.36
CA LEU A 373 -20.29 -5.97 13.88
C LEU A 373 -20.93 -6.40 15.21
N GLU A 374 -22.08 -5.82 15.58
CA GLU A 374 -22.78 -6.06 16.85
C GLU A 374 -22.98 -7.55 17.11
N GLY A 375 -22.57 -8.03 18.30
CA GLY A 375 -22.70 -9.42 18.74
C GLY A 375 -21.72 -10.42 18.13
N LEU A 376 -20.94 -10.03 17.13
CA LEU A 376 -20.05 -10.98 16.43
C LEU A 376 -18.84 -11.38 17.30
N GLN A 377 -18.33 -10.50 18.19
CA GLN A 377 -17.26 -10.89 19.13
C GLN A 377 -17.72 -11.97 20.10
N GLU A 378 -18.96 -11.90 20.59
CA GLU A 378 -19.52 -12.94 21.47
C GLU A 378 -19.62 -14.28 20.76
N LYS A 379 -19.98 -14.26 19.46
CA LYS A 379 -20.18 -15.46 18.66
C LYS A 379 -18.85 -16.10 18.22
N PHE A 380 -17.88 -15.33 17.76
CA PHE A 380 -16.64 -15.81 17.15
C PHE A 380 -15.39 -15.70 18.02
N GLY A 381 -15.51 -15.03 19.17
CA GLY A 381 -14.44 -14.88 20.16
C GLY A 381 -13.53 -13.67 19.91
N LYS A 382 -12.89 -13.22 21.00
CA LYS A 382 -12.01 -12.04 21.03
C LYS A 382 -10.75 -12.16 20.16
N ILE A 383 -10.32 -13.37 19.81
CA ILE A 383 -9.16 -13.59 18.94
C ILE A 383 -9.50 -13.24 17.50
N ARG A 384 -10.70 -13.53 17.06
CA ARG A 384 -11.14 -13.28 15.69
C ARG A 384 -11.70 -11.89 15.46
N ILE A 385 -12.27 -11.28 16.52
CA ILE A 385 -12.81 -9.92 16.48
C ILE A 385 -12.24 -9.18 17.68
N THR A 386 -11.30 -8.26 17.43
CA THR A 386 -10.44 -7.71 18.48
C THR A 386 -10.54 -6.18 18.53
N ASP A 387 -10.81 -5.64 19.72
CA ASP A 387 -10.64 -4.22 19.99
C ASP A 387 -9.15 -3.86 20.04
N THR A 388 -8.81 -2.70 19.52
CA THR A 388 -7.47 -2.11 19.63
C THR A 388 -7.52 -0.77 20.35
N GLY A 389 -6.37 -0.26 20.79
CA GLY A 389 -6.23 1.15 21.13
C GLY A 389 -6.17 2.02 19.85
N ILE A 390 -6.24 3.34 20.06
CA ILE A 390 -6.09 4.35 18.98
C ILE A 390 -4.64 4.35 18.51
N ARG A 391 -4.40 3.79 17.34
CA ARG A 391 -3.05 3.57 16.78
C ARG A 391 -3.11 3.14 15.32
N GLU A 392 -3.64 3.99 14.45
CA GLU A 392 -4.01 3.66 13.07
C GLU A 392 -2.82 3.14 12.25
N ALA A 393 -1.62 3.73 12.42
CA ALA A 393 -0.42 3.25 11.74
C ALA A 393 -0.08 1.81 12.14
N THR A 394 -0.18 1.49 13.43
CA THR A 394 0.06 0.13 13.93
C THR A 394 -1.06 -0.83 13.54
N ILE A 395 -2.33 -0.40 13.51
CA ILE A 395 -3.46 -1.23 13.03
C ILE A 395 -3.20 -1.71 11.60
N VAL A 396 -2.80 -0.80 10.70
CA VAL A 396 -2.48 -1.16 9.32
C VAL A 396 -1.29 -2.10 9.23
N GLY A 397 -0.17 -1.76 9.87
CA GLY A 397 1.02 -2.61 9.86
C GLY A 397 0.78 -3.98 10.50
N GLN A 398 0.02 -4.04 11.57
CA GLN A 398 -0.45 -5.28 12.20
C GLN A 398 -1.20 -6.15 11.18
N GLY A 399 -2.09 -5.55 10.39
CA GLY A 399 -2.79 -6.23 9.30
C GLY A 399 -1.84 -6.78 8.24
N ILE A 400 -0.81 -6.02 7.84
CA ILE A 400 0.22 -6.49 6.89
C ILE A 400 0.93 -7.72 7.44
N GLY A 401 1.38 -7.66 8.71
CA GLY A 401 2.09 -8.77 9.35
C GLY A 401 1.24 -10.04 9.47
N LEU A 402 -0.04 -9.91 9.86
CA LEU A 402 -1.00 -11.01 9.94
C LEU A 402 -1.25 -11.64 8.56
N ALA A 403 -1.40 -10.81 7.52
CA ALA A 403 -1.60 -11.28 6.16
C ALA A 403 -0.40 -12.08 5.63
N LEU A 404 0.83 -11.61 5.89
CA LEU A 404 2.07 -12.32 5.55
C LEU A 404 2.19 -13.68 6.25
N ARG A 405 1.51 -13.84 7.37
CA ARG A 405 1.45 -15.10 8.13
C ARG A 405 0.20 -15.94 7.82
N GLY A 406 -0.50 -15.67 6.69
CA GLY A 406 -1.57 -16.51 6.15
C GLY A 406 -2.97 -16.22 6.68
N PHE A 407 -3.16 -15.20 7.51
CA PHE A 407 -4.47 -14.72 7.88
C PHE A 407 -5.09 -13.84 6.80
N ARG A 408 -6.40 -13.65 6.90
CA ARG A 408 -7.18 -12.74 6.07
C ARG A 408 -7.68 -11.57 6.95
N PRO A 409 -6.87 -10.55 7.18
CA PRO A 409 -7.24 -9.47 8.07
C PRO A 409 -8.14 -8.44 7.38
N ILE A 410 -9.14 -7.98 8.12
CA ILE A 410 -9.88 -6.73 7.90
C ILE A 410 -9.50 -5.80 9.04
N ALA A 411 -8.74 -4.77 8.74
CA ALA A 411 -8.33 -3.76 9.70
C ALA A 411 -9.24 -2.53 9.57
N GLU A 412 -9.84 -2.11 10.66
CA GLU A 412 -10.74 -0.96 10.66
C GLU A 412 -10.01 0.31 11.07
N ILE A 413 -10.13 1.34 10.24
CA ILE A 413 -9.83 2.73 10.55
C ILE A 413 -11.18 3.44 10.70
N GLN A 414 -11.46 3.98 11.84
CA GLN A 414 -12.81 4.37 12.26
C GLN A 414 -13.49 5.36 11.32
N TYR A 415 -12.74 6.38 10.83
CA TYR A 415 -13.20 7.36 9.84
C TYR A 415 -12.17 7.61 8.75
N LEU A 416 -12.62 7.99 7.57
CA LEU A 416 -11.77 8.16 6.39
C LEU A 416 -10.67 9.20 6.58
N ASP A 417 -10.92 10.28 7.28
CA ASP A 417 -9.92 11.32 7.55
C ASP A 417 -8.80 10.84 8.49
N TYR A 418 -9.04 9.85 9.34
CA TYR A 418 -8.00 9.23 10.16
C TYR A 418 -7.03 8.34 9.37
N ILE A 419 -7.35 8.01 8.12
CA ILE A 419 -6.42 7.28 7.26
C ILE A 419 -5.10 8.04 7.05
N LEU A 420 -5.11 9.37 7.26
CA LEU A 420 -3.92 10.20 7.17
C LEU A 420 -2.85 9.81 8.21
N TYR A 421 -3.23 9.28 9.38
CA TYR A 421 -2.28 8.78 10.37
C TYR A 421 -1.54 7.52 9.94
N CYS A 422 -2.10 6.77 9.01
CA CYS A 422 -1.49 5.53 8.51
C CYS A 422 -1.13 5.59 7.02
N ILE A 423 -1.27 6.74 6.38
CA ILE A 423 -1.04 6.90 4.92
C ILE A 423 0.37 6.46 4.51
N GLN A 424 1.38 6.70 5.33
CA GLN A 424 2.74 6.30 5.06
C GLN A 424 2.89 4.76 5.05
N ILE A 425 2.32 4.07 6.02
CA ILE A 425 2.36 2.60 6.09
C ILE A 425 1.57 1.99 4.93
N LEU A 426 0.45 2.60 4.54
CA LEU A 426 -0.31 2.19 3.37
C LEU A 426 0.48 2.37 2.07
N SER A 427 1.14 3.53 1.89
CA SER A 427 1.90 3.87 0.68
C SER A 427 3.19 3.05 0.56
N ASP A 428 4.04 3.14 1.57
CA ASP A 428 5.41 2.66 1.47
C ASP A 428 5.55 1.17 1.81
N ASP A 429 4.67 0.61 2.63
CA ASP A 429 4.71 -0.81 2.92
C ASP A 429 3.64 -1.59 2.14
N LEU A 430 2.36 -1.37 2.37
CA LEU A 430 1.29 -2.18 1.77
C LEU A 430 1.22 -2.07 0.25
N ALA A 431 1.14 -0.84 -0.28
CA ALA A 431 0.98 -0.59 -1.70
C ALA A 431 2.17 -1.06 -2.53
N SER A 432 3.37 -0.92 -2.00
CA SER A 432 4.61 -1.26 -2.70
C SER A 432 5.08 -2.71 -2.51
N LEU A 433 4.51 -3.45 -1.56
CA LEU A 433 5.03 -4.75 -1.12
C LEU A 433 5.16 -5.76 -2.27
N ASN A 434 4.11 -5.94 -3.05
CA ASN A 434 4.10 -6.88 -4.17
C ASN A 434 5.12 -6.46 -5.24
N TYR A 435 5.19 -5.17 -5.57
CA TYR A 435 6.12 -4.61 -6.54
C TYR A 435 7.59 -4.77 -6.11
N ARG A 436 7.96 -4.26 -4.92
CA ARG A 436 9.35 -4.27 -4.45
C ARG A 436 9.89 -5.66 -4.12
N THR A 437 9.01 -6.63 -3.92
CA THR A 437 9.40 -8.03 -3.71
C THR A 437 9.32 -8.89 -4.97
N ASN A 438 9.01 -8.29 -6.13
CA ASN A 438 8.80 -9.00 -7.37
C ASN A 438 7.81 -10.16 -7.23
N ALA A 439 6.64 -9.88 -6.67
CA ALA A 439 5.54 -10.79 -6.39
C ALA A 439 5.85 -11.95 -5.41
N GLN A 440 6.92 -11.84 -4.62
CA GLN A 440 7.26 -12.89 -3.66
C GLN A 440 6.54 -12.74 -2.31
N GLN A 441 6.07 -11.53 -2.00
CA GLN A 441 5.29 -11.25 -0.81
C GLN A 441 4.04 -10.45 -1.17
N ILE A 442 2.91 -10.95 -0.70
CA ILE A 442 1.60 -10.34 -0.91
C ILE A 442 0.89 -10.29 0.44
N ALA A 443 0.32 -9.15 0.79
CA ALA A 443 -0.47 -8.96 1.99
C ALA A 443 -1.91 -8.60 1.61
N PRO A 444 -2.82 -9.58 1.50
CA PRO A 444 -4.21 -9.34 1.11
C PRO A 444 -5.03 -8.75 2.27
N LEU A 445 -4.61 -7.59 2.75
CA LEU A 445 -5.26 -6.82 3.80
C LEU A 445 -6.42 -6.01 3.23
N ILE A 446 -7.55 -6.04 3.90
CA ILE A 446 -8.68 -5.16 3.62
C ILE A 446 -8.73 -4.09 4.70
N ILE A 447 -8.66 -2.83 4.30
CA ILE A 447 -8.91 -1.69 5.18
C ILE A 447 -10.39 -1.34 5.08
N ARG A 448 -11.08 -1.40 6.18
CA ARG A 448 -12.47 -0.96 6.32
C ARG A 448 -12.49 0.44 6.92
N THR A 449 -13.17 1.39 6.30
CA THR A 449 -13.34 2.73 6.86
C THR A 449 -14.69 3.31 6.46
N ARG A 450 -15.10 4.38 7.11
CA ARG A 450 -16.36 5.08 6.84
C ARG A 450 -16.07 6.48 6.40
N GLY A 451 -16.77 6.93 5.39
CA GLY A 451 -16.57 8.28 4.92
C GLY A 451 -17.44 8.63 3.74
N HIS A 452 -16.94 9.59 2.99
CA HIS A 452 -17.59 10.17 1.85
C HIS A 452 -18.93 10.83 2.20
N ARG A 453 -18.96 12.14 2.11
CA ARG A 453 -20.07 13.01 2.46
C ARG A 453 -20.41 13.01 3.96
N LEU A 454 -19.42 13.36 4.77
CA LEU A 454 -19.61 13.64 6.19
C LEU A 454 -19.90 15.14 6.40
N GLU A 455 -20.54 15.47 7.52
CA GLU A 455 -20.96 16.83 7.86
C GLU A 455 -19.99 17.50 8.83
N GLY A 456 -19.94 18.85 8.77
CA GLY A 456 -19.16 19.67 9.67
C GLY A 456 -17.70 19.84 9.28
N ILE A 457 -16.94 20.55 10.12
CA ILE A 457 -15.53 20.90 9.86
C ILE A 457 -14.57 19.72 10.08
N TRP A 458 -14.91 18.84 11.04
CA TRP A 458 -14.19 17.59 11.31
C TRP A 458 -14.91 16.44 10.62
N HIS A 459 -14.18 15.43 10.16
CA HIS A 459 -14.69 14.30 9.38
C HIS A 459 -15.35 14.65 8.05
N SER A 460 -15.18 15.86 7.58
CA SER A 460 -15.81 16.38 6.35
C SER A 460 -14.83 16.43 5.16
N GLY A 461 -13.57 16.10 5.39
CA GLY A 461 -12.57 16.02 4.35
C GLY A 461 -12.75 14.76 3.52
N SER A 462 -12.50 14.86 2.22
CA SER A 462 -12.30 13.71 1.36
C SER A 462 -10.83 13.65 0.95
N PRO A 463 -10.02 12.73 1.49
CA PRO A 463 -8.62 12.57 1.10
C PRO A 463 -8.45 11.74 -0.19
N MET A 464 -9.50 11.59 -1.00
CA MET A 464 -9.52 10.70 -2.16
C MET A 464 -8.40 10.97 -3.15
N ALA A 465 -8.15 12.26 -3.50
CA ALA A 465 -7.06 12.60 -4.41
C ALA A 465 -5.70 12.13 -3.88
N GLY A 466 -5.42 12.37 -2.61
CA GLY A 466 -4.20 11.90 -1.94
C GLY A 466 -4.08 10.38 -1.98
N MET A 467 -5.16 9.67 -1.68
CA MET A 467 -5.19 8.21 -1.71
C MET A 467 -4.96 7.66 -3.13
N ILE A 468 -5.62 8.22 -4.15
CA ILE A 468 -5.45 7.82 -5.54
C ILE A 468 -3.98 7.98 -5.99
N HIS A 469 -3.30 9.02 -5.55
CA HIS A 469 -1.90 9.26 -5.93
C HIS A 469 -0.91 8.43 -5.14
N LEU A 470 -1.09 8.30 -3.83
CA LEU A 470 -0.13 7.67 -2.93
C LEU A 470 -0.28 6.14 -2.86
N LEU A 471 -1.48 5.60 -3.06
CA LEU A 471 -1.79 4.19 -2.78
C LEU A 471 -1.87 3.32 -4.06
N ARG A 472 -0.98 3.58 -5.04
CA ARG A 472 -0.87 2.75 -6.24
C ARG A 472 -0.41 1.34 -5.84
N GLY A 473 -1.22 0.34 -6.15
CA GLY A 473 -1.05 -1.05 -5.72
C GLY A 473 -2.16 -1.53 -4.76
N ILE A 474 -3.02 -0.63 -4.29
CA ILE A 474 -4.18 -0.94 -3.45
C ILE A 474 -5.46 -0.60 -4.22
N HIS A 475 -6.51 -1.41 -4.10
CA HIS A 475 -7.83 -1.07 -4.64
C HIS A 475 -8.52 -0.03 -3.75
N ILE A 476 -9.21 0.92 -4.38
CA ILE A 476 -10.02 1.95 -3.69
C ILE A 476 -11.47 1.78 -4.12
N ILE A 477 -12.29 1.31 -3.21
CA ILE A 477 -13.68 0.91 -3.44
C ILE A 477 -14.59 1.81 -2.62
N VAL A 478 -15.60 2.41 -3.26
CA VAL A 478 -16.53 3.36 -2.63
C VAL A 478 -17.97 2.95 -2.93
N PRO A 479 -18.52 1.97 -2.21
CA PRO A 479 -19.88 1.51 -2.41
C PRO A 479 -20.91 2.62 -2.07
N ARG A 480 -22.03 2.66 -2.78
CA ARG A 480 -23.10 3.63 -2.48
C ARG A 480 -23.99 3.22 -1.31
N ASN A 481 -24.04 1.93 -0.97
CA ASN A 481 -24.87 1.38 0.09
C ASN A 481 -24.25 0.09 0.69
N MET A 482 -24.86 -0.47 1.72
CA MET A 482 -24.30 -1.63 2.43
C MET A 482 -24.46 -2.95 1.67
N THR A 483 -25.48 -3.09 0.83
CA THR A 483 -25.62 -4.24 -0.07
C THR A 483 -24.43 -4.32 -1.03
N GLN A 484 -23.99 -3.20 -1.61
CA GLN A 484 -22.80 -3.19 -2.46
C GLN A 484 -21.51 -3.42 -1.66
N ALA A 485 -21.39 -2.81 -0.48
CA ALA A 485 -20.24 -3.04 0.38
C ALA A 485 -20.05 -4.53 0.68
N ALA A 486 -21.14 -5.24 1.03
CA ALA A 486 -21.13 -6.67 1.29
C ALA A 486 -20.64 -7.47 0.06
N GLY A 487 -21.14 -7.17 -1.12
CA GLY A 487 -20.72 -7.85 -2.36
C GLY A 487 -19.23 -7.63 -2.69
N PHE A 488 -18.70 -6.43 -2.39
CA PHE A 488 -17.27 -6.18 -2.55
C PHE A 488 -16.42 -6.94 -1.53
N TYR A 489 -16.83 -7.00 -0.25
CA TYR A 489 -16.13 -7.82 0.73
C TYR A 489 -16.09 -9.29 0.32
N ASN A 490 -17.21 -9.83 -0.15
CA ASN A 490 -17.28 -11.20 -0.62
C ASN A 490 -16.32 -11.46 -1.80
N PHE A 491 -16.27 -10.55 -2.78
CA PHE A 491 -15.32 -10.65 -3.88
C PHE A 491 -13.87 -10.56 -3.41
N LEU A 492 -13.57 -9.59 -2.54
CA LEU A 492 -12.22 -9.42 -2.01
C LEU A 492 -11.72 -10.66 -1.26
N MET A 493 -12.59 -11.43 -0.63
CA MET A 493 -12.21 -12.70 0.01
C MET A 493 -11.71 -13.76 -0.98
N THR A 494 -12.03 -13.64 -2.27
CA THR A 494 -11.61 -14.60 -3.32
C THR A 494 -10.24 -14.27 -3.93
N ILE A 495 -9.72 -13.07 -3.72
CA ILE A 495 -8.47 -12.58 -4.34
C ILE A 495 -7.41 -12.24 -3.30
N GLN A 496 -6.14 -12.15 -3.74
CA GLN A 496 -5.03 -11.78 -2.87
C GLN A 496 -4.60 -10.31 -3.01
N GLN A 497 -5.52 -9.43 -3.39
CA GLN A 497 -5.24 -8.00 -3.60
C GLN A 497 -5.60 -7.19 -2.34
N PRO A 498 -4.72 -6.32 -1.85
CA PRO A 498 -5.09 -5.37 -0.79
C PRO A 498 -6.11 -4.35 -1.30
N ALA A 499 -7.03 -3.95 -0.43
CA ALA A 499 -8.09 -3.01 -0.77
C ALA A 499 -8.46 -2.10 0.40
N ILE A 500 -8.96 -0.91 0.07
CA ILE A 500 -9.65 -0.02 0.99
C ILE A 500 -11.12 0.03 0.56
N VAL A 501 -12.02 -0.27 1.48
CA VAL A 501 -13.47 -0.16 1.29
C VAL A 501 -13.97 1.00 2.14
N ILE A 502 -14.50 2.03 1.48
CA ILE A 502 -14.99 3.25 2.10
C ILE A 502 -16.51 3.18 2.16
N GLU A 503 -17.04 2.67 3.27
CA GLU A 503 -18.47 2.51 3.50
C GLU A 503 -19.15 3.87 3.66
N PRO A 504 -20.38 4.06 3.08
CA PRO A 504 -21.11 5.31 3.25
C PRO A 504 -21.62 5.43 4.69
N LEU A 505 -21.19 6.45 5.44
CA LEU A 505 -21.56 6.59 6.86
C LEU A 505 -23.07 6.57 7.08
N ASN A 506 -23.81 7.33 6.28
CA ASN A 506 -25.29 7.35 6.37
C ASN A 506 -25.93 6.02 5.95
N GLY A 507 -25.20 5.19 5.21
CA GLY A 507 -25.66 3.88 4.73
C GLY A 507 -26.08 2.93 5.86
N TYR A 508 -25.45 3.04 7.04
CA TYR A 508 -25.79 2.17 8.17
C TYR A 508 -27.24 2.29 8.66
N ARG A 509 -27.84 3.46 8.50
CA ARG A 509 -29.23 3.76 8.92
C ARG A 509 -30.22 3.79 7.76
N LEU A 510 -29.77 3.76 6.52
CA LEU A 510 -30.64 3.67 5.37
C LEU A 510 -31.31 2.31 5.30
N LYS A 511 -32.55 2.30 4.82
CA LYS A 511 -33.33 1.07 4.64
C LYS A 511 -33.01 0.44 3.30
N GLU A 512 -32.62 -0.82 3.34
CA GLU A 512 -32.30 -1.63 2.17
C GLU A 512 -33.06 -2.97 2.21
N LYS A 513 -33.23 -3.60 1.06
CA LYS A 513 -33.74 -4.97 0.96
C LYS A 513 -32.68 -5.94 1.45
N LEU A 514 -33.01 -6.85 2.33
CA LEU A 514 -32.11 -7.87 2.84
C LEU A 514 -31.85 -8.94 1.76
N PRO A 515 -30.62 -9.12 1.28
CA PRO A 515 -30.27 -10.23 0.40
C PRO A 515 -30.46 -11.60 1.08
N ASN A 516 -30.84 -12.63 0.33
CA ASN A 516 -30.93 -13.98 0.87
C ASN A 516 -29.62 -14.78 0.78
N ASN A 517 -28.67 -14.32 -0.03
CA ASN A 517 -27.37 -14.97 -0.26
C ASN A 517 -26.16 -14.16 0.27
N LEU A 518 -26.31 -13.59 1.49
CA LEU A 518 -25.22 -12.90 2.18
C LEU A 518 -24.00 -13.81 2.34
N GLY A 519 -22.82 -13.24 2.13
CA GLY A 519 -21.54 -13.95 2.13
C GLY A 519 -21.24 -14.75 0.87
N ASP A 520 -22.13 -14.74 -0.16
CA ASP A 520 -21.96 -15.48 -1.41
C ASP A 520 -21.95 -14.58 -2.65
N TYR A 521 -22.92 -13.65 -2.78
CA TYR A 521 -22.94 -12.78 -3.96
C TYR A 521 -21.72 -11.87 -4.00
N THR A 522 -21.25 -11.58 -5.21
CA THR A 522 -20.01 -10.82 -5.40
C THR A 522 -20.21 -9.65 -6.35
N ILE A 523 -19.50 -8.54 -6.06
CA ILE A 523 -19.40 -7.38 -6.96
C ILE A 523 -17.92 -7.19 -7.31
N LYS A 524 -17.64 -7.18 -8.61
CA LYS A 524 -16.27 -7.10 -9.10
C LYS A 524 -15.76 -5.66 -9.13
N PRO A 525 -14.60 -5.36 -8.52
CA PRO A 525 -13.95 -4.05 -8.63
C PRO A 525 -13.62 -3.69 -10.08
N GLY A 526 -13.84 -2.43 -10.45
CA GLY A 526 -13.57 -1.92 -11.80
C GLY A 526 -14.73 -2.05 -12.76
N GLU A 527 -15.87 -2.57 -12.33
CA GLU A 527 -17.13 -2.53 -13.09
C GLU A 527 -17.99 -1.35 -12.61
N ILE A 528 -18.67 -0.72 -13.56
CA ILE A 528 -19.63 0.35 -13.28
C ILE A 528 -21.04 -0.20 -13.23
N GLU A 529 -21.96 0.56 -12.60
CA GLU A 529 -23.39 0.27 -12.65
C GLU A 529 -24.17 1.44 -13.25
N ILE A 530 -25.03 1.17 -14.24
CA ILE A 530 -25.96 2.17 -14.80
C ILE A 530 -27.23 2.13 -13.97
N LEU A 531 -27.38 3.10 -13.07
CA LEU A 531 -28.53 3.19 -12.17
C LEU A 531 -29.80 3.67 -12.85
N LYS A 532 -29.64 4.48 -13.89
CA LYS A 532 -30.74 5.00 -14.71
C LYS A 532 -30.21 5.21 -16.12
N LYS A 533 -30.93 4.70 -17.11
CA LYS A 533 -30.66 4.96 -18.52
C LYS A 533 -31.18 6.34 -18.92
N GLY A 534 -30.45 7.03 -19.80
CA GLY A 534 -30.80 8.36 -20.31
C GLY A 534 -30.19 8.62 -21.68
N GLU A 535 -30.65 9.69 -22.37
CA GLU A 535 -30.28 9.98 -23.75
C GLU A 535 -29.62 11.36 -23.95
N ASP A 536 -29.82 12.31 -22.99
CA ASP A 536 -29.40 13.70 -23.21
C ASP A 536 -28.03 13.99 -22.56
N ILE A 537 -27.75 13.44 -21.37
CA ILE A 537 -26.53 13.68 -20.60
C ILE A 537 -26.15 12.48 -19.72
N THR A 538 -24.87 12.20 -19.61
CA THR A 538 -24.34 11.24 -18.65
C THR A 538 -23.84 11.96 -17.40
N ILE A 539 -24.35 11.57 -16.23
CA ILE A 539 -23.84 11.99 -14.92
C ILE A 539 -23.10 10.83 -14.28
N ILE A 540 -21.85 11.07 -13.89
CA ILE A 540 -20.99 10.13 -13.20
C ILE A 540 -20.80 10.57 -11.76
N SER A 541 -20.95 9.65 -10.81
CA SER A 541 -20.64 9.86 -9.40
C SER A 541 -20.34 8.53 -8.71
N TYR A 542 -20.11 8.57 -7.41
CA TYR A 542 -19.82 7.40 -6.57
C TYR A 542 -20.27 7.65 -5.12
N GLY A 543 -20.39 6.58 -4.33
CA GLY A 543 -20.67 6.63 -2.91
C GLY A 543 -21.98 7.36 -2.57
N SER A 544 -22.01 8.07 -1.48
CA SER A 544 -23.20 8.75 -0.94
C SER A 544 -23.77 9.83 -1.85
N THR A 545 -22.96 10.46 -2.69
CA THR A 545 -23.36 11.54 -3.58
C THR A 545 -24.37 11.09 -4.64
N LEU A 546 -24.34 9.80 -5.01
CA LEU A 546 -25.29 9.23 -5.99
C LEU A 546 -26.75 9.38 -5.60
N ARG A 547 -27.07 9.45 -4.30
CA ARG A 547 -28.45 9.68 -3.86
C ARG A 547 -28.97 11.04 -4.33
N LEU A 548 -28.16 12.10 -4.22
CA LEU A 548 -28.50 13.45 -4.73
C LEU A 548 -28.60 13.46 -6.25
N VAL A 549 -27.69 12.80 -6.94
CA VAL A 549 -27.71 12.67 -8.41
C VAL A 549 -29.00 11.99 -8.88
N GLN A 550 -29.40 10.88 -8.23
CA GLN A 550 -30.65 10.19 -8.58
C GLN A 550 -31.88 11.04 -8.33
N GLU A 551 -31.91 11.81 -7.26
CA GLU A 551 -33.00 12.73 -6.94
C GLU A 551 -33.08 13.87 -7.97
N ALA A 552 -31.97 14.53 -8.28
CA ALA A 552 -31.89 15.55 -9.31
C ALA A 552 -32.33 15.01 -10.69
N SER A 553 -31.91 13.78 -11.04
CA SER A 553 -32.26 13.15 -12.31
C SER A 553 -33.77 12.89 -12.47
N LYS A 554 -34.52 12.67 -11.37
CA LYS A 554 -35.99 12.54 -11.39
C LYS A 554 -36.64 13.86 -11.72
N LYS A 555 -36.20 14.94 -11.10
CA LYS A 555 -36.74 16.29 -11.34
C LYS A 555 -36.40 16.82 -12.75
N LEU A 556 -35.18 16.57 -13.22
CA LEU A 556 -34.75 16.91 -14.58
C LEU A 556 -35.61 16.25 -15.66
N LEU A 557 -36.05 15.00 -15.42
CA LEU A 557 -36.97 14.32 -16.33
C LEU A 557 -38.30 15.02 -16.49
N ASN A 558 -38.82 15.66 -15.42
CA ASN A 558 -40.07 16.43 -15.48
C ASN A 558 -39.89 17.68 -16.39
N ASN A 559 -38.66 18.14 -16.60
CA ASN A 559 -38.33 19.24 -17.52
C ASN A 559 -37.90 18.73 -18.90
N GLY A 560 -38.12 17.44 -19.20
CA GLY A 560 -37.82 16.85 -20.50
C GLY A 560 -36.32 16.58 -20.73
N ILE A 561 -35.50 16.45 -19.67
CA ILE A 561 -34.08 16.10 -19.75
C ILE A 561 -33.89 14.66 -19.28
N SER A 562 -33.44 13.79 -20.17
CA SER A 562 -33.21 12.37 -19.95
C SER A 562 -31.75 12.11 -19.51
N VAL A 563 -31.57 11.95 -18.21
CA VAL A 563 -30.24 11.78 -17.59
C VAL A 563 -29.89 10.28 -17.47
N GLU A 564 -28.71 9.92 -17.96
CA GLU A 564 -28.08 8.64 -17.63
C GLU A 564 -27.23 8.78 -16.36
N VAL A 565 -27.48 7.94 -15.35
CA VAL A 565 -26.77 7.99 -14.07
C VAL A 565 -25.88 6.79 -13.92
N ILE A 566 -24.56 7.02 -13.76
CA ILE A 566 -23.54 6.00 -13.61
C ILE A 566 -22.93 6.05 -12.21
N ASP A 567 -22.94 4.89 -11.54
CA ASP A 567 -22.15 4.61 -10.34
C ASP A 567 -20.82 3.95 -10.74
N ILE A 568 -19.70 4.60 -10.48
CA ILE A 568 -18.39 4.02 -10.80
C ILE A 568 -17.92 2.99 -9.76
N GLN A 569 -18.48 2.99 -8.57
CA GLN A 569 -18.24 2.05 -7.48
C GLN A 569 -16.80 1.94 -7.01
N THR A 570 -15.83 2.08 -7.91
CA THR A 570 -14.40 1.95 -7.62
C THR A 570 -13.59 3.02 -8.34
N LEU A 571 -12.64 3.62 -7.61
CA LEU A 571 -11.67 4.55 -8.18
C LEU A 571 -10.43 3.83 -8.71
N ILE A 572 -10.00 2.77 -8.01
CA ILE A 572 -8.92 1.88 -8.43
C ILE A 572 -9.34 0.43 -8.20
N PRO A 573 -9.47 -0.40 -9.25
CA PRO A 573 -9.39 -0.06 -10.68
C PRO A 573 -10.59 0.74 -11.17
N PHE A 574 -10.40 1.51 -12.26
CA PHE A 574 -11.44 2.37 -12.84
C PHE A 574 -11.95 1.83 -14.16
N ASP A 575 -13.25 1.65 -14.29
CA ASP A 575 -14.00 1.26 -15.51
C ASP A 575 -13.19 0.39 -16.51
N THR A 576 -12.83 -0.81 -16.05
CA THR A 576 -11.93 -1.71 -16.77
C THR A 576 -12.46 -2.13 -18.14
N ASN A 577 -13.78 -2.14 -18.32
CA ASN A 577 -14.48 -2.53 -19.55
C ASN A 577 -14.82 -1.34 -20.46
N LYS A 578 -14.41 -0.11 -20.08
CA LYS A 578 -14.70 1.13 -20.79
C LYS A 578 -16.18 1.32 -21.09
N ASN A 579 -17.04 0.97 -20.16
CA ASN A 579 -18.49 1.08 -20.34
C ASN A 579 -18.98 2.53 -20.26
N ILE A 580 -18.25 3.41 -19.54
CA ILE A 580 -18.56 4.85 -19.50
C ILE A 580 -18.42 5.47 -20.90
N PHE A 581 -17.44 5.05 -21.69
CA PHE A 581 -17.30 5.49 -23.08
C PHE A 581 -18.59 5.25 -23.89
N LYS A 582 -19.25 4.09 -23.70
CA LYS A 582 -20.48 3.77 -24.44
C LYS A 582 -21.62 4.72 -24.11
N SER A 583 -21.74 5.09 -22.84
CA SER A 583 -22.74 6.05 -22.36
C SER A 583 -22.47 7.45 -22.92
N ILE A 584 -21.22 7.92 -22.85
CA ILE A 584 -20.84 9.25 -23.37
C ILE A 584 -21.00 9.31 -24.88
N ASN A 585 -20.65 8.25 -25.61
CA ASN A 585 -20.83 8.18 -27.07
C ASN A 585 -22.32 8.24 -27.50
N LYS A 586 -23.23 7.95 -26.59
CA LYS A 586 -24.68 8.06 -26.80
C LYS A 586 -25.19 9.45 -26.45
N THR A 587 -24.83 9.97 -25.27
CA THR A 587 -25.39 11.21 -24.71
C THR A 587 -24.62 12.47 -25.11
N ASN A 588 -23.37 12.36 -25.54
CA ASN A 588 -22.45 13.41 -25.96
C ASN A 588 -22.21 14.53 -24.94
N ASN A 589 -22.74 14.41 -23.71
CA ASN A 589 -22.63 15.37 -22.63
C ASN A 589 -22.21 14.67 -21.34
N LEU A 590 -21.35 15.35 -20.55
CA LEU A 590 -20.76 14.78 -19.35
C LEU A 590 -20.79 15.77 -18.18
N LEU A 591 -21.37 15.33 -17.07
CA LEU A 591 -21.23 15.94 -15.74
C LEU A 591 -20.59 14.90 -14.79
N ILE A 592 -19.54 15.28 -14.07
CA ILE A 592 -18.96 14.50 -12.98
C ILE A 592 -19.29 15.21 -11.68
N VAL A 593 -19.97 14.51 -10.77
CA VAL A 593 -20.36 15.06 -9.45
C VAL A 593 -19.52 14.39 -8.37
N ASP A 594 -18.84 15.19 -7.58
CA ASP A 594 -17.88 14.74 -6.58
C ASP A 594 -17.91 15.65 -5.35
N GLU A 595 -17.87 15.09 -4.16
CA GLU A 595 -17.77 15.89 -2.93
C GLU A 595 -16.32 16.20 -2.52
N ASP A 596 -15.33 15.73 -3.27
CA ASP A 596 -13.94 16.13 -3.10
C ASP A 596 -13.74 17.57 -3.61
N VAL A 597 -12.69 18.21 -3.13
CA VAL A 597 -12.35 19.58 -3.56
C VAL A 597 -11.86 19.60 -5.02
N PRO A 598 -11.86 20.78 -5.70
CA PRO A 598 -11.36 20.89 -7.06
C PRO A 598 -9.93 20.33 -7.20
N GLY A 599 -9.70 19.53 -8.23
CA GLY A 599 -8.44 18.80 -8.40
C GLY A 599 -8.40 17.43 -7.69
N GLY A 600 -9.49 17.04 -7.05
CA GLY A 600 -9.65 15.77 -6.36
C GLY A 600 -9.95 14.58 -7.27
N ALA A 601 -10.79 13.65 -6.79
CA ALA A 601 -11.12 12.42 -7.52
C ALA A 601 -11.78 12.70 -8.89
N SER A 602 -12.59 13.75 -9.02
CA SER A 602 -13.20 14.16 -10.29
C SER A 602 -12.16 14.50 -11.38
N ALA A 603 -11.04 15.10 -11.01
CA ALA A 603 -9.95 15.36 -11.96
C ALA A 603 -9.29 14.06 -12.46
N TYR A 604 -9.07 13.08 -11.56
CA TYR A 604 -8.60 11.76 -11.93
C TYR A 604 -9.58 11.04 -12.87
N ILE A 605 -10.87 11.05 -12.55
CA ILE A 605 -11.92 10.45 -13.38
C ILE A 605 -11.90 11.07 -14.78
N LEU A 606 -11.89 12.38 -14.88
CA LEU A 606 -11.85 13.09 -16.17
C LEU A 606 -10.59 12.73 -16.97
N GLN A 607 -9.42 12.68 -16.33
CA GLN A 607 -8.18 12.27 -16.97
C GLN A 607 -8.28 10.85 -17.55
N GLN A 608 -8.81 9.88 -16.78
CA GLN A 608 -9.01 8.51 -17.26
C GLN A 608 -9.93 8.48 -18.48
N LEU A 609 -11.00 9.25 -18.48
CA LEU A 609 -11.95 9.32 -19.59
C LEU A 609 -11.34 9.97 -20.82
N LEU A 610 -10.66 11.12 -20.68
CA LEU A 610 -10.06 11.84 -21.79
C LEU A 610 -8.87 11.09 -22.40
N GLU A 611 -7.93 10.62 -21.58
CA GLU A 611 -6.66 10.06 -22.05
C GLU A 611 -6.74 8.55 -22.33
N LYS A 612 -7.44 7.77 -21.49
CA LYS A 612 -7.48 6.32 -21.62
C LYS A 612 -8.67 5.82 -22.43
N GLN A 613 -9.80 6.52 -22.35
CA GLN A 613 -11.00 6.17 -23.10
C GLN A 613 -11.24 7.06 -24.32
N ASN A 614 -10.46 8.17 -24.47
CA ASN A 614 -10.49 9.05 -25.65
C ASN A 614 -11.87 9.66 -25.94
N ILE A 615 -12.61 10.06 -24.89
CA ILE A 615 -13.99 10.56 -25.01
C ILE A 615 -14.08 11.95 -25.68
N PHE A 616 -12.98 12.72 -25.75
CA PHE A 616 -12.97 14.11 -26.22
C PHE A 616 -13.67 14.30 -27.57
N LYS A 617 -13.50 13.35 -28.50
CA LYS A 617 -14.09 13.39 -29.85
C LYS A 617 -15.60 13.14 -29.88
N HIS A 618 -16.18 12.74 -28.75
CA HIS A 618 -17.57 12.35 -28.61
C HIS A 618 -18.37 13.32 -27.74
N LEU A 619 -17.77 14.44 -27.36
CA LEU A 619 -18.43 15.47 -26.56
C LEU A 619 -18.89 16.63 -27.42
N ASP A 620 -20.15 17.01 -27.31
CA ASP A 620 -20.75 18.18 -27.95
C ASP A 620 -20.58 19.45 -27.11
N SER A 621 -20.30 19.29 -25.81
CA SER A 621 -20.06 20.40 -24.88
C SER A 621 -18.81 20.15 -24.02
N LYS A 622 -18.32 21.20 -23.36
CA LYS A 622 -17.26 21.08 -22.35
C LYS A 622 -17.73 20.16 -21.22
N PRO A 623 -16.96 19.12 -20.83
CA PRO A 623 -17.30 18.33 -19.65
C PRO A 623 -17.28 19.21 -18.40
N VAL A 624 -18.26 19.05 -17.54
CA VAL A 624 -18.41 19.83 -16.29
C VAL A 624 -18.02 18.99 -15.10
N LEU A 625 -17.21 19.55 -14.21
CA LEU A 625 -16.86 18.97 -12.91
C LEU A 625 -17.57 19.79 -11.83
N LEU A 626 -18.54 19.18 -11.16
CA LEU A 626 -19.20 19.76 -10.00
C LEU A 626 -18.60 19.15 -8.75
N SER A 627 -17.71 19.89 -8.10
CA SER A 627 -16.97 19.47 -6.90
C SER A 627 -17.35 20.33 -5.69
N ALA A 628 -16.92 19.90 -4.50
CA ALA A 628 -17.02 20.72 -3.30
C ALA A 628 -16.22 22.03 -3.44
N LYS A 629 -16.48 22.97 -2.57
CA LYS A 629 -15.69 24.20 -2.47
C LYS A 629 -14.33 23.91 -1.81
N SER A 630 -13.35 24.79 -2.05
CA SER A 630 -11.97 24.58 -1.56
C SER A 630 -11.79 24.70 -0.03
N HIS A 631 -12.85 25.03 0.70
CA HIS A 631 -12.85 25.11 2.16
C HIS A 631 -13.59 23.91 2.79
N ARG A 632 -13.31 23.63 4.05
CA ARG A 632 -14.08 22.65 4.81
C ARG A 632 -15.50 23.16 5.08
N PRO A 633 -16.53 22.30 5.03
CA PRO A 633 -17.90 22.70 5.36
C PRO A 633 -18.01 23.24 6.79
N ALA A 634 -18.83 24.26 6.97
CA ALA A 634 -19.27 24.68 8.30
C ALA A 634 -20.26 23.65 8.88
N TYR A 635 -20.54 23.76 10.18
CA TYR A 635 -21.53 22.90 10.81
C TYR A 635 -22.96 23.22 10.35
N GLY A 636 -23.80 22.19 10.36
CA GLY A 636 -25.21 22.28 10.06
C GLY A 636 -25.54 22.22 8.57
N SER A 637 -26.84 22.22 8.29
CA SER A 637 -27.38 22.05 6.93
C SER A 637 -26.91 23.13 5.95
N ASP A 638 -26.80 24.38 6.39
CA ASP A 638 -26.31 25.48 5.55
C ASP A 638 -24.84 25.30 5.19
N GLY A 639 -24.00 24.86 6.16
CA GLY A 639 -22.61 24.56 5.90
C GLY A 639 -22.43 23.47 4.85
N ASP A 640 -23.20 22.41 4.96
CA ASP A 640 -23.18 21.30 4.00
C ASP A 640 -23.69 21.74 2.62
N TYR A 641 -24.84 22.45 2.58
CA TYR A 641 -25.48 22.90 1.35
C TYR A 641 -24.62 23.85 0.53
N PHE A 642 -23.96 24.83 1.16
CA PHE A 642 -23.13 25.81 0.45
C PHE A 642 -21.68 25.37 0.19
N SER A 643 -21.24 24.27 0.80
CA SER A 643 -19.85 23.80 0.69
C SER A 643 -19.66 22.58 -0.21
N LYS A 644 -20.67 21.75 -0.35
CA LYS A 644 -20.64 20.51 -1.15
C LYS A 644 -21.70 20.56 -2.25
N PRO A 645 -21.58 19.76 -3.31
CA PRO A 645 -22.62 19.66 -4.32
C PRO A 645 -23.97 19.33 -3.70
N SER A 646 -24.91 20.25 -3.85
CA SER A 646 -26.29 20.08 -3.43
C SER A 646 -27.14 19.50 -4.57
N PHE A 647 -28.37 19.16 -4.27
CA PHE A 647 -29.36 18.80 -5.29
C PHE A 647 -29.55 19.92 -6.33
N ASP A 648 -29.65 21.19 -5.87
CA ASP A 648 -29.86 22.36 -6.74
C ASP A 648 -28.65 22.62 -7.62
N ASP A 649 -27.41 22.51 -7.09
CA ASP A 649 -26.18 22.64 -7.90
C ASP A 649 -26.13 21.60 -9.03
N ILE A 650 -26.55 20.35 -8.76
CA ILE A 650 -26.58 19.28 -9.77
C ILE A 650 -27.62 19.61 -10.84
N TYR A 651 -28.80 20.06 -10.41
CA TYR A 651 -29.90 20.44 -11.31
C TYR A 651 -29.47 21.59 -12.22
N ASP A 652 -28.93 22.67 -11.67
CA ASP A 652 -28.48 23.84 -12.39
C ASP A 652 -27.34 23.55 -13.35
N ALA A 653 -26.35 22.73 -12.93
CA ALA A 653 -25.26 22.32 -13.81
C ALA A 653 -25.76 21.59 -15.06
N VAL A 654 -26.68 20.65 -14.90
CA VAL A 654 -27.29 19.92 -16.03
C VAL A 654 -28.09 20.86 -16.90
N TYR A 655 -28.95 21.70 -16.29
CA TYR A 655 -29.82 22.59 -17.02
C TYR A 655 -29.00 23.61 -17.86
N ASN A 656 -27.91 24.13 -17.32
CA ASN A 656 -27.00 25.03 -18.04
C ASN A 656 -26.34 24.33 -19.24
N ILE A 657 -25.89 23.07 -19.11
CA ILE A 657 -25.33 22.31 -20.23
C ILE A 657 -26.39 22.16 -21.35
N MET A 658 -27.61 21.83 -20.98
CA MET A 658 -28.71 21.66 -21.95
C MET A 658 -29.15 23.00 -22.56
N HIS A 659 -29.11 24.09 -21.79
CA HIS A 659 -29.35 25.44 -22.30
C HIS A 659 -28.33 25.82 -23.39
N ASP A 660 -27.03 25.58 -23.13
CA ASP A 660 -25.96 25.94 -24.08
C ASP A 660 -26.12 25.17 -25.40
N GLN A 661 -26.68 23.96 -25.37
CA GLN A 661 -26.94 23.17 -26.56
C GLN A 661 -28.21 23.62 -27.32
N ASN A 662 -29.28 23.90 -26.59
CA ASN A 662 -30.56 24.26 -27.18
C ASN A 662 -31.29 25.33 -26.33
N PRO A 663 -30.91 26.61 -26.49
CA PRO A 663 -31.50 27.72 -25.71
C PRO A 663 -33.00 27.88 -25.93
N ASN A 664 -33.52 27.47 -27.08
CA ASN A 664 -34.96 27.59 -27.38
C ASN A 664 -35.78 26.52 -26.61
N LYS A 665 -35.25 25.33 -26.45
CA LYS A 665 -35.90 24.23 -25.69
C LYS A 665 -35.71 24.41 -24.19
N PHE A 666 -34.55 24.91 -23.78
CA PHE A 666 -34.17 25.11 -22.38
C PHE A 666 -33.81 26.61 -22.15
N PRO A 667 -34.79 27.51 -22.06
CA PRO A 667 -34.53 28.94 -21.83
C PRO A 667 -33.87 29.17 -20.47
N ARG A 668 -33.10 30.26 -20.32
CA ARG A 668 -32.57 30.67 -19.01
C ARG A 668 -33.71 30.93 -18.03
N VAL A 669 -33.59 30.40 -16.82
CA VAL A 669 -34.54 30.58 -15.72
C VAL A 669 -34.15 31.81 -14.91
#